data_3978b136eb225b01daaf9ce050094a23
#
_entry.id   3978b136eb225b01daaf9ce050094a23
#
_cell.length_a   1.000
_cell.length_b   1.000
_cell.length_c   1.000
_cell.angle_alpha   90.00
_cell.angle_beta   90.00
_cell.angle_gamma   90.00
#
_symmetry.space_group_name_H-M   'P 1'
#
loop_
_entity.id
_entity.type
_entity.pdbx_description
1 polymer ?
#
loop_
_entity_poly.entity_id
_entity_poly.type
_entity_poly.pdbx_seq_one_letter_code
_entity_poly.pdbx_strand_id
1 'polypeptide(L)'
;MPQIQQLPAHIADLIAAGEVVERPASVCKELLENALDAGASAVSVELEHGGMTYLRVTDNGCGIAPEQLPTAFLRHATSKLRRAEDLAAIGTLGFRGEALAAIAAVSRLDIFSRARGADSGASLHLEGGVPGEVTAAGCPEGTTVCVRDLFYNTPARMKFMKKDSAEGTAAAAVVTQLALSHPEVSFKLLRDGQEVLHTPGDGQLLSAIYAALGRDFAKSLLEVNGGSGDVRASGFVSSPAAGHGTRARQLFFVNGRLVKSQLLTAAVEEAYRNRLLKGKFPGCVLHITLPVNEVDVNVHPAKTVVKFAAEKAVFDAVHYTVKDALDGEGRPKAAEKPFYQTMTAQEFLKRPNAPKPSQAVTLPAGKAIGSAPARPAATEPVRPAPAPATVTPVMAVHDVVCQLDKPFTAPAAPGVVYHITPPEVRTPAEETAERPETTPSPAPAAAPEQQEIAMPEGPAAAEQPWRVAGEVLKTYIICEDAERNVWLIDKHAAHERMRFDALKARTEPPMRQLLLTPAAVTLAAEEYTAVLENLELLADCGFLCEDFGDGTVLVREVPDDVRAEDAAATLEELAQKLRLHSADRAALRDEVLHTVACKSAIKAGMTSDPAELRALAAQVQSGAVRYCPHGRPVAVKLREYEIEKMFKRA
;
A
#
# COMPACT_ATOMS: atom_id res chain seq x y z
N MET A 1 -7.40 43.01 39.73
CA MET A 1 -7.25 42.63 38.31
C MET A 1 -6.14 41.61 38.22
N PRO A 2 -6.28 40.53 37.46
CA PRO A 2 -5.18 39.60 37.21
C PRO A 2 -4.02 40.35 36.54
N GLN A 3 -2.81 40.16 37.05
CA GLN A 3 -1.61 40.78 36.52
C GLN A 3 -1.00 39.90 35.41
N ILE A 4 -0.66 40.47 34.28
CA ILE A 4 0.08 39.79 33.22
C ILE A 4 1.53 39.71 33.65
N GLN A 5 2.09 38.50 33.72
CA GLN A 5 3.48 38.23 34.04
C GLN A 5 4.11 37.34 32.97
N GLN A 6 5.40 37.58 32.71
CA GLN A 6 6.19 36.68 31.88
C GLN A 6 6.41 35.35 32.61
N LEU A 7 6.08 34.23 31.94
CA LEU A 7 6.29 32.90 32.51
C LEU A 7 7.79 32.60 32.65
N PRO A 8 8.20 31.87 33.69
CA PRO A 8 9.55 31.29 33.74
C PRO A 8 9.81 30.42 32.53
N ALA A 9 11.07 30.43 32.02
CA ALA A 9 11.43 29.75 30.77
C ALA A 9 11.01 28.27 30.75
N HIS A 10 11.25 27.53 31.84
CA HIS A 10 10.88 26.12 31.95
C HIS A 10 9.37 25.85 31.81
N ILE A 11 8.51 26.75 32.34
CA ILE A 11 7.05 26.63 32.21
C ILE A 11 6.63 26.95 30.77
N ALA A 12 7.24 27.97 30.15
CA ALA A 12 7.01 28.30 28.75
C ALA A 12 7.44 27.13 27.85
N ASP A 13 8.53 26.41 28.19
CA ASP A 13 9.02 25.24 27.50
C ASP A 13 8.05 24.06 27.58
N LEU A 14 7.48 23.79 28.76
CA LEU A 14 6.48 22.75 28.95
C LEU A 14 5.17 23.03 28.19
N ILE A 15 4.73 24.31 28.13
CA ILE A 15 3.54 24.70 27.37
C ILE A 15 3.78 24.49 25.88
N ALA A 16 4.89 25.00 25.34
CA ALA A 16 5.19 24.85 23.94
C ALA A 16 5.51 23.39 23.54
N ALA A 17 6.18 22.63 24.43
CA ALA A 17 6.33 21.18 24.23
C ALA A 17 4.97 20.50 24.10
N GLY A 18 3.95 21.06 24.77
CA GLY A 18 2.59 20.61 24.67
C GLY A 18 1.96 20.69 23.29
N GLU A 19 2.37 21.61 22.47
CA GLU A 19 1.87 21.81 21.10
C GLU A 19 2.61 20.95 20.06
N VAL A 20 3.86 20.59 20.35
CA VAL A 20 4.73 19.83 19.43
C VAL A 20 4.70 18.33 19.74
N VAL A 21 4.77 17.97 21.03
CA VAL A 21 4.85 16.59 21.51
C VAL A 21 3.54 16.20 22.17
N GLU A 22 2.61 15.65 21.41
CA GLU A 22 1.32 15.19 21.91
C GLU A 22 1.37 13.74 22.43
N ARG A 23 2.17 12.89 21.81
CA ARG A 23 2.23 11.45 22.06
C ARG A 23 3.55 10.85 21.53
N PRO A 24 3.90 9.57 21.85
CA PRO A 24 5.12 8.92 21.34
C PRO A 24 5.26 8.95 19.83
N ALA A 25 4.15 8.78 19.08
CA ALA A 25 4.14 8.86 17.64
C ALA A 25 4.61 10.23 17.09
N SER A 26 4.32 11.34 17.83
CA SER A 26 4.81 12.69 17.46
C SER A 26 6.33 12.79 17.63
N VAL A 27 6.86 12.24 18.74
CA VAL A 27 8.31 12.17 18.99
C VAL A 27 8.99 11.36 17.90
N CYS A 28 8.47 10.17 17.61
CA CYS A 28 8.98 9.30 16.55
C CYS A 28 9.02 10.02 15.20
N LYS A 29 7.94 10.73 14.83
CA LYS A 29 7.85 11.51 13.59
C LYS A 29 8.95 12.56 13.48
N GLU A 30 9.09 13.43 14.50
CA GLU A 30 10.06 14.52 14.47
C GLU A 30 11.51 14.00 14.42
N LEU A 31 11.84 12.93 15.16
CA LEU A 31 13.17 12.33 15.12
C LEU A 31 13.48 11.68 13.77
N LEU A 32 12.50 11.01 13.16
CA LEU A 32 12.64 10.42 11.83
C LEU A 32 12.78 11.48 10.73
N GLU A 33 11.99 12.56 10.78
CA GLU A 33 12.12 13.69 9.86
C GLU A 33 13.51 14.34 9.98
N ASN A 34 14.07 14.42 11.18
CA ASN A 34 15.42 14.90 11.39
C ASN A 34 16.49 13.97 10.81
N ALA A 35 16.31 12.65 10.95
CA ALA A 35 17.21 11.65 10.35
C ALA A 35 17.22 11.73 8.82
N LEU A 36 16.03 11.87 8.20
CA LEU A 36 15.89 12.05 6.75
C LEU A 36 16.53 13.35 6.27
N ASP A 37 16.29 14.47 6.96
CA ASP A 37 16.89 15.75 6.66
C ASP A 37 18.43 15.75 6.85
N ALA A 38 18.97 14.86 7.71
CA ALA A 38 20.41 14.62 7.86
C ALA A 38 20.99 13.73 6.74
N GLY A 39 20.18 13.30 5.77
CA GLY A 39 20.60 12.48 4.64
C GLY A 39 20.95 11.05 5.05
N ALA A 40 20.21 10.49 6.01
CA ALA A 40 20.36 9.10 6.39
C ALA A 40 19.92 8.15 5.27
N SER A 41 20.66 7.08 5.04
CA SER A 41 20.29 5.96 4.16
C SER A 41 19.74 4.75 4.94
N ALA A 42 19.92 4.75 6.27
CA ALA A 42 19.37 3.72 7.14
C ALA A 42 18.96 4.33 8.48
N VAL A 43 17.75 3.97 8.94
CA VAL A 43 17.21 4.44 10.22
C VAL A 43 16.63 3.26 10.98
N SER A 44 17.00 3.14 12.26
CA SER A 44 16.46 2.13 13.18
C SER A 44 15.67 2.79 14.29
N VAL A 45 14.46 2.30 14.54
CA VAL A 45 13.57 2.74 15.61
C VAL A 45 13.34 1.59 16.57
N GLU A 46 13.44 1.84 17.86
CA GLU A 46 13.15 0.88 18.91
C GLU A 46 12.18 1.49 19.91
N LEU A 47 11.13 0.76 20.25
CA LEU A 47 10.04 1.19 21.14
C LEU A 47 9.81 0.14 22.20
N GLU A 48 9.69 0.57 23.47
CA GLU A 48 9.20 -0.25 24.56
C GLU A 48 7.99 0.41 25.23
N HIS A 49 7.02 -0.40 25.66
CA HIS A 49 5.76 0.07 26.25
C HIS A 49 5.10 1.19 25.44
N GLY A 50 5.01 0.96 24.11
CA GLY A 50 4.41 1.94 23.20
C GLY A 50 5.22 3.21 22.96
N GLY A 51 6.50 3.25 23.40
CA GLY A 51 7.38 4.41 23.32
C GLY A 51 7.26 5.38 24.50
N MET A 52 6.54 4.98 25.56
CA MET A 52 6.39 5.79 26.77
C MET A 52 7.60 5.67 27.70
N THR A 53 8.11 4.45 27.89
CA THR A 53 9.27 4.19 28.74
C THR A 53 10.57 4.33 27.98
N TYR A 54 10.58 3.89 26.72
CA TYR A 54 11.75 3.93 25.88
C TYR A 54 11.39 4.12 24.39
N LEU A 55 12.06 5.07 23.75
CA LEU A 55 12.01 5.33 22.33
C LEU A 55 13.42 5.69 21.87
N ARG A 56 14.01 4.90 20.98
CA ARG A 56 15.32 5.15 20.39
C ARG A 56 15.19 5.28 18.88
N VAL A 57 15.80 6.32 18.33
CA VAL A 57 16.00 6.50 16.89
C VAL A 57 17.49 6.60 16.62
N THR A 58 17.98 5.74 15.73
CA THR A 58 19.39 5.73 15.29
C THR A 58 19.42 5.88 13.79
N ASP A 59 20.22 6.84 13.32
CA ASP A 59 20.45 7.12 11.89
C ASP A 59 21.96 7.08 11.55
N ASN A 60 22.26 6.94 10.27
CA ASN A 60 23.59 7.05 9.70
C ASN A 60 23.79 8.32 8.87
N GLY A 61 23.10 9.40 9.23
CA GLY A 61 23.16 10.69 8.54
C GLY A 61 24.49 11.44 8.73
N CYS A 62 24.47 12.76 8.52
CA CYS A 62 25.67 13.58 8.62
C CYS A 62 26.21 13.73 10.07
N GLY A 63 25.42 13.41 11.09
CA GLY A 63 25.77 13.62 12.49
C GLY A 63 25.80 15.09 12.91
N ILE A 64 26.10 15.32 14.19
CA ILE A 64 26.19 16.65 14.81
C ILE A 64 27.57 16.77 15.46
N ALA A 65 28.27 17.89 15.22
CA ALA A 65 29.55 18.17 15.84
C ALA A 65 29.40 18.42 17.35
N PRO A 66 30.38 18.03 18.21
CA PRO A 66 30.28 18.15 19.67
C PRO A 66 29.94 19.57 20.14
N GLU A 67 30.47 20.59 19.49
CA GLU A 67 30.27 22.01 19.83
C GLU A 67 28.82 22.47 19.54
N GLN A 68 28.14 21.78 18.63
CA GLN A 68 26.77 22.10 18.21
C GLN A 68 25.71 21.33 19.00
N LEU A 69 26.07 20.27 19.74
CA LEU A 69 25.11 19.44 20.49
C LEU A 69 24.28 20.27 21.47
N PRO A 70 24.82 21.15 22.33
CA PRO A 70 23.99 21.96 23.21
C PRO A 70 23.09 22.93 22.45
N THR A 71 23.57 23.48 21.35
CA THR A 71 22.82 24.42 20.51
C THR A 71 21.61 23.75 19.84
N ALA A 72 21.71 22.47 19.49
CA ALA A 72 20.62 21.72 18.86
C ALA A 72 19.35 21.59 19.75
N PHE A 73 19.50 21.79 21.07
CA PHE A 73 18.40 21.77 22.05
C PHE A 73 17.91 23.16 22.46
N LEU A 74 18.45 24.22 21.87
CA LEU A 74 17.92 25.57 22.06
C LEU A 74 16.69 25.78 21.19
N ARG A 75 15.71 26.54 21.69
CA ARG A 75 14.55 26.95 20.88
C ARG A 75 14.97 27.82 19.72
N HIS A 76 14.27 27.64 18.61
CA HIS A 76 14.52 28.38 17.35
C HIS A 76 15.92 28.15 16.77
N ALA A 77 16.64 27.13 17.24
CA ALA A 77 17.92 26.71 16.66
C ALA A 77 17.67 25.72 15.52
N THR A 78 18.04 26.10 14.31
CA THR A 78 17.88 25.26 13.12
C THR A 78 19.02 25.50 12.15
N SER A 79 19.50 24.42 11.52
CA SER A 79 20.43 24.47 10.40
C SER A 79 19.73 24.63 9.04
N LYS A 80 18.40 24.51 9.01
CA LYS A 80 17.58 24.29 7.80
C LYS A 80 17.05 25.59 7.20
N LEU A 81 16.90 26.66 7.98
CA LEU A 81 16.44 27.98 7.56
C LEU A 81 17.45 29.04 7.99
N ARG A 82 17.82 29.93 7.08
CA ARG A 82 18.75 31.04 7.36
C ARG A 82 18.19 32.40 6.99
N ARG A 83 17.24 32.47 6.05
CA ARG A 83 16.66 33.69 5.51
C ARG A 83 15.13 33.64 5.50
N ALA A 84 14.50 34.78 5.49
CA ALA A 84 13.03 34.87 5.41
C ALA A 84 12.48 34.26 4.11
N GLU A 85 13.23 34.36 3.02
CA GLU A 85 12.85 33.79 1.72
C GLU A 85 12.77 32.25 1.76
N ASP A 86 13.58 31.59 2.62
CA ASP A 86 13.56 30.13 2.77
C ASP A 86 12.20 29.60 3.29
N LEU A 87 11.40 30.48 3.95
CA LEU A 87 10.04 30.14 4.39
C LEU A 87 9.04 29.96 3.24
N ALA A 88 9.30 30.62 2.09
CA ALA A 88 8.44 30.51 0.92
C ALA A 88 8.68 29.21 0.12
N ALA A 89 9.83 28.54 0.34
CA ALA A 89 10.23 27.34 -0.41
C ALA A 89 10.84 26.29 0.54
N ILE A 90 10.02 25.79 1.49
CA ILE A 90 10.46 24.83 2.49
C ILE A 90 10.68 23.45 1.81
N GLY A 91 11.96 23.13 1.54
CA GLY A 91 12.38 21.84 0.95
C GLY A 91 12.68 20.75 1.99
N THR A 92 12.75 21.08 3.30
CA THR A 92 13.05 20.14 4.38
C THR A 92 11.79 19.69 5.10
N LEU A 93 11.78 18.49 5.69
CA LEU A 93 10.64 17.95 6.44
C LEU A 93 10.42 18.70 7.75
N GLY A 94 11.48 19.02 8.50
CA GLY A 94 11.48 19.87 9.69
C GLY A 94 12.07 21.26 9.41
N PHE A 95 11.57 22.33 10.04
CA PHE A 95 12.09 23.69 9.85
C PHE A 95 12.00 24.61 11.09
N ARG A 96 11.16 24.28 12.10
CA ARG A 96 10.85 25.19 13.21
C ARG A 96 11.97 25.33 14.26
N GLY A 97 12.90 24.37 14.35
CA GLY A 97 13.97 24.38 15.37
C GLY A 97 13.47 24.28 16.81
N GLU A 98 12.35 23.57 17.03
CA GLU A 98 11.71 23.45 18.35
C GLU A 98 11.54 22.00 18.81
N ALA A 99 11.60 21.03 17.87
CA ALA A 99 11.23 19.65 18.16
C ALA A 99 12.15 19.00 19.21
N LEU A 100 13.47 19.10 19.07
CA LEU A 100 14.41 18.51 20.04
C LEU A 100 14.30 19.15 21.42
N ALA A 101 14.18 20.48 21.47
CA ALA A 101 13.95 21.21 22.74
C ALA A 101 12.63 20.78 23.41
N ALA A 102 11.56 20.65 22.63
CA ALA A 102 10.25 20.21 23.12
C ALA A 102 10.28 18.77 23.65
N ILE A 103 10.94 17.85 22.96
CA ILE A 103 11.10 16.45 23.38
C ILE A 103 11.91 16.39 24.69
N ALA A 104 13.04 17.08 24.75
CA ALA A 104 13.89 17.11 25.94
C ALA A 104 13.17 17.70 27.16
N ALA A 105 12.33 18.73 26.99
CA ALA A 105 11.58 19.37 28.08
C ALA A 105 10.62 18.43 28.80
N VAL A 106 10.12 17.38 28.12
CA VAL A 106 9.12 16.44 28.66
C VAL A 106 9.62 15.01 28.85
N SER A 107 10.93 14.80 28.78
CA SER A 107 11.55 13.47 28.86
C SER A 107 12.94 13.50 29.48
N ARG A 108 13.52 12.31 29.72
CA ARG A 108 14.96 12.10 29.91
C ARG A 108 15.55 11.68 28.58
N LEU A 109 16.48 12.48 28.05
CA LEU A 109 16.99 12.30 26.70
C LEU A 109 18.49 12.12 26.72
N ASP A 110 18.98 11.09 26.05
CA ASP A 110 20.38 10.93 25.72
C ASP A 110 20.58 11.04 24.22
N ILE A 111 21.53 11.84 23.79
CA ILE A 111 21.95 11.92 22.38
C ILE A 111 23.41 11.50 22.27
N PHE A 112 23.69 10.66 21.28
CA PHE A 112 25.02 10.27 20.86
C PHE A 112 25.15 10.65 19.39
N SER A 113 26.19 11.40 19.04
CA SER A 113 26.37 11.78 17.64
C SER A 113 27.83 11.86 17.27
N ARG A 114 28.14 11.41 16.06
CA ARG A 114 29.45 11.59 15.42
C ARG A 114 29.24 12.17 14.04
N ALA A 115 29.83 13.36 13.83
CA ALA A 115 29.81 13.99 12.52
C ALA A 115 30.59 13.14 11.51
N ARG A 116 30.12 13.13 10.27
CA ARG A 116 30.77 12.35 9.19
C ARG A 116 32.22 12.77 9.01
N GLY A 117 33.14 11.81 9.04
CA GLY A 117 34.58 12.01 8.93
C GLY A 117 35.25 12.48 10.22
N ALA A 118 34.56 12.56 11.35
CA ALA A 118 35.16 12.87 12.65
C ALA A 118 35.74 11.60 13.30
N ASP A 119 36.86 11.74 14.00
CA ASP A 119 37.57 10.62 14.66
C ASP A 119 36.79 10.10 15.89
N SER A 120 36.09 10.99 16.61
CA SER A 120 35.35 10.67 17.82
C SER A 120 33.96 11.29 17.80
N GLY A 121 33.00 10.64 18.46
CA GLY A 121 31.70 11.18 18.72
C GLY A 121 31.60 11.86 20.08
N ALA A 122 30.42 12.42 20.35
CA ALA A 122 30.07 13.01 21.63
C ALA A 122 28.69 12.56 22.10
N SER A 123 28.47 12.65 23.41
CA SER A 123 27.16 12.42 24.02
C SER A 123 26.76 13.59 24.90
N LEU A 124 25.47 13.81 25.00
CA LEU A 124 24.86 14.80 25.87
C LEU A 124 23.61 14.19 26.52
N HIS A 125 23.52 14.32 27.83
CA HIS A 125 22.32 13.93 28.60
C HIS A 125 21.50 15.17 28.93
N LEU A 126 20.16 15.06 28.80
CA LEU A 126 19.22 16.13 29.20
C LEU A 126 18.11 15.53 30.07
N GLU A 127 17.76 16.23 31.15
CA GLU A 127 16.63 15.89 31.99
C GLU A 127 15.68 17.09 32.11
N GLY A 128 14.44 16.94 31.63
CA GLY A 128 13.45 18.02 31.65
C GLY A 128 13.89 19.28 30.91
N GLY A 129 14.69 19.13 29.84
CA GLY A 129 15.24 20.24 29.04
C GLY A 129 16.52 20.85 29.59
N VAL A 130 17.01 20.41 30.76
CA VAL A 130 18.27 20.89 31.33
C VAL A 130 19.42 20.05 30.79
N PRO A 131 20.37 20.64 30.04
CA PRO A 131 21.51 19.89 29.50
C PRO A 131 22.57 19.64 30.57
N GLY A 132 23.15 18.44 30.54
CA GLY A 132 24.38 18.10 31.28
C GLY A 132 25.62 18.53 30.53
N GLU A 133 26.76 17.91 30.86
CA GLU A 133 28.04 18.16 30.19
C GLU A 133 28.15 17.32 28.91
N VAL A 134 28.74 17.90 27.86
CA VAL A 134 29.12 17.17 26.65
C VAL A 134 30.30 16.28 26.94
N THR A 135 30.19 15.00 26.71
CA THR A 135 31.28 14.05 26.95
C THR A 135 31.66 13.33 25.65
N ALA A 136 32.94 12.97 25.51
CA ALA A 136 33.37 12.17 24.37
C ALA A 136 32.72 10.76 24.43
N ALA A 137 32.24 10.29 23.31
CA ALA A 137 31.57 8.99 23.20
C ALA A 137 32.03 8.21 21.96
N GLY A 138 32.25 6.92 22.12
CA GLY A 138 32.49 6.00 21.02
C GLY A 138 31.16 5.60 20.37
N CYS A 139 30.80 6.23 19.25
CA CYS A 139 29.59 5.90 18.50
C CYS A 139 29.86 5.87 16.99
N PRO A 140 29.03 5.16 16.19
CA PRO A 140 29.13 5.20 14.74
C PRO A 140 28.82 6.60 14.19
N GLU A 141 29.17 6.85 12.91
CA GLU A 141 28.75 8.07 12.20
C GLU A 141 27.23 8.14 12.15
N GLY A 142 26.67 9.35 12.31
CA GLY A 142 25.23 9.61 12.41
C GLY A 142 24.82 10.03 13.80
N THR A 143 23.53 9.86 14.13
CA THR A 143 22.96 10.28 15.41
C THR A 143 22.08 9.18 16.01
N THR A 144 22.20 9.01 17.31
CA THR A 144 21.30 8.16 18.12
C THR A 144 20.65 9.04 19.19
N VAL A 145 19.33 9.09 19.21
CA VAL A 145 18.54 9.77 20.23
C VAL A 145 17.76 8.74 21.01
N CYS A 146 17.97 8.68 22.33
CA CYS A 146 17.25 7.83 23.26
C CYS A 146 16.36 8.71 24.15
N VAL A 147 15.06 8.53 24.05
CA VAL A 147 14.04 9.22 24.86
C VAL A 147 13.53 8.25 25.89
N ARG A 148 13.62 8.58 27.18
CA ARG A 148 13.13 7.76 28.28
C ARG A 148 12.09 8.52 29.09
N ASP A 149 11.16 7.78 29.69
CA ASP A 149 10.17 8.28 30.63
C ASP A 149 9.42 9.50 30.08
N LEU A 150 8.87 9.38 28.87
CA LEU A 150 8.14 10.46 28.20
C LEU A 150 6.98 10.92 29.08
N PHE A 151 6.87 12.25 29.30
CA PHE A 151 5.86 12.91 30.15
C PHE A 151 6.01 12.67 31.66
N TYR A 152 7.18 12.22 32.14
CA TYR A 152 7.40 11.98 33.58
C TYR A 152 7.11 13.23 34.46
N ASN A 153 7.39 14.43 33.92
CA ASN A 153 7.18 15.73 34.57
C ASN A 153 5.84 16.41 34.18
N THR A 154 5.01 15.76 33.37
CA THR A 154 3.69 16.26 32.93
C THR A 154 2.60 15.23 33.18
N PRO A 155 2.25 14.93 34.45
CA PRO A 155 1.33 13.85 34.81
C PRO A 155 -0.09 14.03 34.27
N ALA A 156 -0.52 15.26 34.03
CA ALA A 156 -1.80 15.55 33.39
C ALA A 156 -1.83 14.95 31.95
N ARG A 157 -0.74 15.08 31.21
CA ARG A 157 -0.63 14.54 29.85
C ARG A 157 -0.54 13.02 29.84
N MET A 158 0.19 12.44 30.79
CA MET A 158 0.29 10.99 30.97
C MET A 158 -1.12 10.34 31.10
N LYS A 159 -2.08 11.00 31.76
CA LYS A 159 -3.46 10.50 31.89
C LYS A 159 -4.25 10.44 30.59
N PHE A 160 -3.86 11.20 29.57
CA PHE A 160 -4.52 11.18 28.27
C PHE A 160 -3.90 10.17 27.31
N MET A 161 -2.82 9.51 27.67
CA MET A 161 -2.21 8.47 26.84
C MET A 161 -3.10 7.23 26.78
N LYS A 162 -3.14 6.63 25.59
CA LYS A 162 -3.85 5.37 25.39
C LYS A 162 -3.02 4.19 25.93
N LYS A 163 -3.54 2.98 25.81
CA LYS A 163 -2.80 1.76 26.16
C LYS A 163 -1.53 1.65 25.31
N ASP A 164 -0.46 1.10 25.85
CA ASP A 164 0.86 0.92 25.21
C ASP A 164 0.75 0.32 23.81
N SER A 165 -0.13 -0.68 23.64
CA SER A 165 -0.36 -1.30 22.33
C SER A 165 -0.92 -0.33 21.29
N ALA A 166 -1.76 0.63 21.70
CA ALA A 166 -2.34 1.63 20.81
C ALA A 166 -1.34 2.74 20.47
N GLU A 167 -0.52 3.17 21.45
CA GLU A 167 0.55 4.15 21.23
C GLU A 167 1.64 3.55 20.34
N GLY A 168 2.07 2.31 20.59
CA GLY A 168 3.04 1.60 19.75
C GLY A 168 2.54 1.38 18.32
N THR A 169 1.25 1.11 18.15
CA THR A 169 0.64 1.01 16.80
C THR A 169 0.63 2.35 16.07
N ALA A 170 0.37 3.45 16.79
CA ALA A 170 0.42 4.79 16.20
C ALA A 170 1.85 5.19 15.80
N ALA A 171 2.86 4.86 16.62
CA ALA A 171 4.26 5.08 16.28
C ALA A 171 4.70 4.22 15.08
N ALA A 172 4.33 2.94 15.05
CA ALA A 172 4.60 2.05 13.92
C ALA A 172 3.97 2.56 12.62
N ALA A 173 2.77 3.12 12.67
CA ALA A 173 2.13 3.73 11.50
C ALA A 173 2.96 4.91 10.94
N VAL A 174 3.57 5.73 11.80
CA VAL A 174 4.46 6.83 11.37
C VAL A 174 5.69 6.28 10.67
N VAL A 175 6.36 5.26 11.23
CA VAL A 175 7.53 4.63 10.60
C VAL A 175 7.15 4.04 9.24
N THR A 176 6.03 3.32 9.16
CA THR A 176 5.51 2.76 7.90
C THR A 176 5.26 3.84 6.85
N GLN A 177 4.65 4.97 7.24
CA GLN A 177 4.35 6.08 6.34
C GLN A 177 5.63 6.73 5.78
N LEU A 178 6.64 6.95 6.63
CA LEU A 178 7.91 7.51 6.19
C LEU A 178 8.72 6.53 5.33
N ALA A 179 8.67 5.24 5.64
CA ALA A 179 9.28 4.20 4.80
C ALA A 179 8.67 4.13 3.39
N LEU A 180 7.35 4.35 3.28
CA LEU A 180 6.67 4.42 1.98
C LEU A 180 6.91 5.75 1.25
N SER A 181 7.19 6.83 2.00
CA SER A 181 7.55 8.13 1.43
C SER A 181 8.98 8.16 0.89
N HIS A 182 9.89 7.41 1.52
CA HIS A 182 11.31 7.38 1.23
C HIS A 182 11.79 5.94 1.02
N PRO A 183 11.42 5.30 -0.12
CA PRO A 183 11.82 3.91 -0.40
C PRO A 183 13.34 3.73 -0.58
N GLU A 184 14.09 4.82 -0.79
CA GLU A 184 15.55 4.84 -0.87
C GLU A 184 16.24 4.71 0.48
N VAL A 185 15.48 4.82 1.59
CA VAL A 185 16.01 4.71 2.96
C VAL A 185 15.57 3.38 3.57
N SER A 186 16.50 2.65 4.18
CA SER A 186 16.18 1.44 4.94
C SER A 186 15.63 1.81 6.32
N PHE A 187 14.41 1.37 6.62
CA PHE A 187 13.79 1.53 7.94
C PHE A 187 13.68 0.20 8.65
N LYS A 188 14.13 0.18 9.89
CA LYS A 188 13.97 -0.94 10.80
C LYS A 188 13.21 -0.51 12.04
N LEU A 189 12.12 -1.24 12.39
CA LEU A 189 11.35 -0.99 13.60
C LEU A 189 11.35 -2.23 14.48
N LEU A 190 11.85 -2.05 15.72
CA LEU A 190 11.71 -3.02 16.80
C LEU A 190 10.67 -2.50 17.80
N ARG A 191 9.80 -3.38 18.23
CA ARG A 191 8.80 -3.10 19.24
C ARG A 191 8.85 -4.21 20.31
N ASP A 192 9.10 -3.81 21.55
CA ASP A 192 9.23 -4.74 22.69
C ASP A 192 10.18 -5.91 22.35
N GLY A 193 11.34 -5.59 21.72
CA GLY A 193 12.36 -6.54 21.30
C GLY A 193 12.06 -7.35 20.02
N GLN A 194 10.86 -7.19 19.42
CA GLN A 194 10.49 -7.89 18.19
C GLN A 194 10.59 -6.97 16.98
N GLU A 195 11.13 -7.48 15.87
CA GLU A 195 11.16 -6.77 14.60
C GLU A 195 9.76 -6.78 13.95
N VAL A 196 9.19 -5.58 13.78
CA VAL A 196 7.84 -5.39 13.21
C VAL A 196 7.89 -4.93 11.77
N LEU A 197 8.92 -4.17 11.39
CA LEU A 197 9.11 -3.64 10.04
C LEU A 197 10.59 -3.63 9.70
N HIS A 198 10.90 -4.04 8.45
CA HIS A 198 12.21 -3.85 7.86
C HIS A 198 12.06 -3.62 6.35
N THR A 199 12.38 -2.40 5.89
CA THR A 199 12.41 -2.07 4.46
C THR A 199 13.85 -2.07 3.93
N PRO A 200 14.08 -2.50 2.69
CA PRO A 200 15.44 -2.68 2.18
C PRO A 200 16.19 -1.37 1.89
N GLY A 201 15.48 -0.28 1.59
CA GLY A 201 16.11 0.98 1.17
C GLY A 201 16.71 0.92 -0.25
N ASP A 202 16.11 0.13 -1.12
CA ASP A 202 16.58 -0.14 -2.50
C ASP A 202 16.05 0.87 -3.53
N GLY A 203 15.31 1.88 -3.10
CA GLY A 203 14.67 2.86 -3.96
C GLY A 203 13.42 2.34 -4.69
N GLN A 204 13.01 1.09 -4.43
CA GLN A 204 11.83 0.49 -5.05
C GLN A 204 10.62 0.62 -4.14
N LEU A 205 9.65 1.46 -4.54
CA LEU A 205 8.43 1.65 -3.75
C LEU A 205 7.67 0.33 -3.54
N LEU A 206 7.67 -0.57 -4.52
CA LEU A 206 7.01 -1.87 -4.40
C LEU A 206 7.65 -2.76 -3.33
N SER A 207 8.98 -2.72 -3.18
CA SER A 207 9.70 -3.43 -2.10
C SER A 207 9.32 -2.88 -0.73
N ALA A 208 9.23 -1.56 -0.60
CA ALA A 208 8.78 -0.90 0.63
C ALA A 208 7.31 -1.26 0.95
N ILE A 209 6.41 -1.26 -0.05
CA ILE A 209 5.01 -1.67 0.10
C ILE A 209 4.93 -3.15 0.55
N TYR A 210 5.71 -4.03 -0.07
CA TYR A 210 5.73 -5.45 0.31
C TYR A 210 6.10 -5.65 1.78
N ALA A 211 7.16 -4.97 2.23
CA ALA A 211 7.63 -5.04 3.61
C ALA A 211 6.64 -4.41 4.60
N ALA A 212 6.05 -3.26 4.26
CA ALA A 212 5.26 -2.44 5.17
C ALA A 212 3.76 -2.79 5.19
N LEU A 213 3.17 -3.15 4.04
CA LEU A 213 1.73 -3.40 3.90
C LEU A 213 1.39 -4.87 3.60
N GLY A 214 2.40 -5.71 3.44
CA GLY A 214 2.30 -7.14 3.27
C GLY A 214 2.18 -7.62 1.83
N ARG A 215 2.49 -8.92 1.65
CA ARG A 215 2.59 -9.59 0.34
C ARG A 215 1.30 -9.55 -0.47
N ASP A 216 0.16 -9.78 0.18
CA ASP A 216 -1.12 -9.92 -0.54
C ASP A 216 -1.56 -8.57 -1.11
N PHE A 217 -1.35 -7.49 -0.36
CA PHE A 217 -1.59 -6.14 -0.86
C PHE A 217 -0.66 -5.80 -2.02
N ALA A 218 0.66 -6.03 -1.87
CA ALA A 218 1.64 -5.75 -2.91
C ALA A 218 1.36 -6.48 -4.23
N LYS A 219 0.90 -7.75 -4.18
CA LYS A 219 0.54 -8.53 -5.36
C LYS A 219 -0.71 -8.05 -6.08
N SER A 220 -1.59 -7.34 -5.39
CA SER A 220 -2.84 -6.83 -5.95
C SER A 220 -2.69 -5.46 -6.60
N LEU A 221 -1.49 -4.91 -6.66
CA LEU A 221 -1.24 -3.55 -7.09
C LEU A 221 -0.92 -3.46 -8.59
N LEU A 222 -1.39 -2.36 -9.17
CA LEU A 222 -1.07 -1.89 -10.52
C LEU A 222 -0.17 -0.67 -10.40
N GLU A 223 0.86 -0.62 -11.22
CA GLU A 223 1.75 0.53 -11.30
C GLU A 223 1.08 1.71 -11.99
N VAL A 224 1.27 2.90 -11.44
CA VAL A 224 0.72 4.17 -11.91
C VAL A 224 1.87 5.13 -12.16
N ASN A 225 1.95 5.68 -13.36
CA ASN A 225 2.95 6.69 -13.71
C ASN A 225 2.41 7.59 -14.82
N GLY A 226 2.21 8.86 -14.51
CA GLY A 226 1.67 9.84 -15.45
C GLY A 226 1.64 11.24 -14.86
N GLY A 227 0.81 12.09 -15.45
CA GLY A 227 0.64 13.47 -14.96
C GLY A 227 0.05 14.37 -16.02
N SER A 228 -0.18 15.64 -15.64
CA SER A 228 -0.67 16.69 -16.52
C SER A 228 -0.01 18.01 -16.15
N GLY A 229 0.55 18.73 -17.14
CA GLY A 229 1.31 19.95 -16.87
C GLY A 229 2.50 19.70 -15.96
N ASP A 230 2.59 20.46 -14.87
CA ASP A 230 3.67 20.37 -13.87
C ASP A 230 3.36 19.38 -12.74
N VAL A 231 2.15 18.78 -12.74
CA VAL A 231 1.75 17.78 -11.75
C VAL A 231 2.09 16.38 -12.24
N ARG A 232 2.88 15.63 -11.49
CA ARG A 232 3.21 14.24 -11.74
C ARG A 232 2.59 13.36 -10.67
N ALA A 233 2.01 12.22 -11.07
CA ALA A 233 1.50 11.20 -10.18
C ALA A 233 2.16 9.86 -10.51
N SER A 234 2.77 9.23 -9.50
CA SER A 234 3.43 7.93 -9.64
C SER A 234 3.15 7.07 -8.42
N GLY A 235 3.33 5.75 -8.53
CA GLY A 235 3.15 4.82 -7.43
C GLY A 235 2.30 3.63 -7.80
N PHE A 236 1.41 3.20 -6.90
CA PHE A 236 0.64 1.98 -7.04
C PHE A 236 -0.80 2.15 -6.58
N VAL A 237 -1.73 1.48 -7.27
CA VAL A 237 -3.15 1.41 -6.91
C VAL A 237 -3.61 -0.04 -6.92
N SER A 238 -4.58 -0.41 -6.07
CA SER A 238 -5.10 -1.79 -6.04
C SER A 238 -5.88 -2.13 -7.30
N SER A 239 -5.81 -3.38 -7.76
CA SER A 239 -6.74 -3.82 -8.80
C SER A 239 -8.19 -3.74 -8.31
N PRO A 240 -9.17 -3.56 -9.19
CA PRO A 240 -10.58 -3.49 -8.80
C PRO A 240 -11.09 -4.71 -8.02
N ALA A 241 -10.47 -5.89 -8.23
CA ALA A 241 -10.81 -7.10 -7.49
C ALA A 241 -10.37 -7.05 -6.01
N ALA A 242 -9.41 -6.18 -5.66
CA ALA A 242 -8.82 -6.08 -4.33
C ALA A 242 -9.34 -4.87 -3.52
N GLY A 243 -10.63 -4.57 -3.60
CA GLY A 243 -11.24 -3.47 -2.86
C GLY A 243 -11.26 -3.69 -1.35
N HIS A 244 -11.00 -2.63 -0.58
CA HIS A 244 -10.93 -2.63 0.89
C HIS A 244 -12.22 -2.11 1.54
N GLY A 245 -12.52 -2.55 2.77
CA GLY A 245 -13.69 -2.09 3.53
C GLY A 245 -13.55 -0.65 4.08
N THR A 246 -12.35 -0.09 4.09
CA THR A 246 -12.07 1.26 4.61
C THR A 246 -11.04 1.98 3.74
N ARG A 247 -10.96 3.32 3.88
CA ARG A 247 -9.97 4.17 3.22
C ARG A 247 -8.58 4.16 3.88
N ALA A 248 -8.34 3.32 4.88
CA ALA A 248 -7.07 3.29 5.62
C ALA A 248 -5.84 2.95 4.76
N ARG A 249 -6.05 2.35 3.57
CA ARG A 249 -5.00 2.03 2.61
C ARG A 249 -4.88 3.04 1.46
N GLN A 250 -5.47 4.22 1.59
CA GLN A 250 -5.26 5.34 0.68
C GLN A 250 -4.17 6.26 1.26
N LEU A 251 -2.96 6.13 0.75
CA LEU A 251 -1.79 6.88 1.19
C LEU A 251 -1.33 7.80 0.06
N PHE A 252 -1.35 9.10 0.33
CA PHE A 252 -0.97 10.14 -0.62
C PHE A 252 0.25 10.89 -0.09
N PHE A 253 1.28 10.97 -0.90
CA PHE A 253 2.50 11.71 -0.60
C PHE A 253 2.65 12.88 -1.57
N VAL A 254 2.63 14.09 -1.07
CA VAL A 254 2.83 15.32 -1.86
C VAL A 254 4.20 15.88 -1.55
N ASN A 255 5.09 15.92 -2.56
CA ASN A 255 6.48 16.32 -2.41
C ASN A 255 7.16 15.63 -1.21
N GLY A 256 6.98 14.30 -1.06
CA GLY A 256 7.53 13.50 0.03
C GLY A 256 6.78 13.57 1.37
N ARG A 257 5.71 14.37 1.49
CA ARG A 257 4.92 14.51 2.72
C ARG A 257 3.62 13.73 2.64
N LEU A 258 3.33 12.94 3.68
CA LEU A 258 2.01 12.30 3.79
C LEU A 258 0.93 13.36 3.99
N VAL A 259 -0.09 13.34 3.13
CA VAL A 259 -1.23 14.25 3.20
C VAL A 259 -2.56 13.51 3.25
N LYS A 260 -3.51 14.09 3.98
CA LYS A 260 -4.92 13.70 3.97
C LYS A 260 -5.68 14.74 3.13
N SER A 261 -6.08 14.35 1.93
CA SER A 261 -6.77 15.25 1.00
C SER A 261 -8.04 14.57 0.49
N GLN A 262 -9.18 15.25 0.69
CA GLN A 262 -10.45 14.82 0.12
C GLN A 262 -10.43 14.91 -1.41
N LEU A 263 -9.72 15.88 -1.97
CA LEU A 263 -9.53 16.04 -3.41
C LEU A 263 -8.86 14.82 -4.04
N LEU A 264 -7.72 14.36 -3.46
CA LEU A 264 -6.99 13.20 -3.95
C LEU A 264 -7.78 11.90 -3.75
N THR A 265 -8.48 11.78 -2.62
CA THR A 265 -9.40 10.67 -2.35
C THR A 265 -10.48 10.61 -3.42
N ALA A 266 -11.15 11.74 -3.71
CA ALA A 266 -12.20 11.81 -4.73
C ALA A 266 -11.66 11.51 -6.13
N ALA A 267 -10.46 12.01 -6.49
CA ALA A 267 -9.84 11.75 -7.79
C ALA A 267 -9.57 10.26 -8.03
N VAL A 268 -9.06 9.56 -6.99
CA VAL A 268 -8.83 8.11 -7.08
C VAL A 268 -10.15 7.35 -7.11
N GLU A 269 -11.09 7.65 -6.21
CA GLU A 269 -12.38 6.94 -6.13
C GLU A 269 -13.20 7.14 -7.41
N GLU A 270 -13.14 8.32 -8.02
CA GLU A 270 -13.79 8.61 -9.31
C GLU A 270 -13.20 7.77 -10.45
N ALA A 271 -11.87 7.55 -10.49
CA ALA A 271 -11.24 6.67 -11.47
C ALA A 271 -11.70 5.20 -11.34
N TYR A 272 -12.12 4.80 -10.13
CA TYR A 272 -12.69 3.46 -9.85
C TYR A 272 -14.21 3.40 -9.99
N ARG A 273 -14.88 4.49 -10.40
CA ARG A 273 -16.35 4.50 -10.57
C ARG A 273 -16.79 3.31 -11.44
N ASN A 274 -17.79 2.57 -10.96
CA ASN A 274 -18.33 1.37 -11.61
C ASN A 274 -17.35 0.19 -11.79
N ARG A 275 -16.23 0.18 -11.02
CA ARG A 275 -15.23 -0.91 -11.06
C ARG A 275 -15.06 -1.61 -9.73
N LEU A 276 -15.48 -0.99 -8.62
CA LEU A 276 -15.43 -1.55 -7.28
C LEU A 276 -16.81 -2.00 -6.80
N LEU A 277 -16.85 -3.01 -5.95
CA LEU A 277 -18.06 -3.41 -5.26
C LEU A 277 -18.56 -2.27 -4.37
N LYS A 278 -19.89 -2.11 -4.26
CA LYS A 278 -20.51 -1.12 -3.37
C LYS A 278 -20.00 -1.26 -1.93
N GLY A 279 -19.59 -0.16 -1.32
CA GLY A 279 -18.99 -0.14 0.03
C GLY A 279 -17.54 -0.60 0.09
N LYS A 280 -16.85 -0.78 -1.04
CA LYS A 280 -15.42 -1.02 -1.11
C LYS A 280 -14.69 0.22 -1.63
N PHE A 281 -13.47 0.41 -1.12
CA PHE A 281 -12.59 1.52 -1.45
C PHE A 281 -11.30 1.01 -2.09
N PRO A 282 -10.71 1.74 -3.05
CA PRO A 282 -9.41 1.38 -3.59
C PRO A 282 -8.32 1.57 -2.55
N GLY A 283 -7.31 0.71 -2.55
CA GLY A 283 -6.06 0.95 -1.87
C GLY A 283 -5.08 1.65 -2.82
N CYS A 284 -4.30 2.60 -2.32
CA CYS A 284 -3.26 3.25 -3.13
C CYS A 284 -2.09 3.73 -2.28
N VAL A 285 -0.93 3.80 -2.91
CA VAL A 285 0.27 4.48 -2.41
C VAL A 285 0.76 5.35 -3.57
N LEU A 286 0.41 6.64 -3.52
CA LEU A 286 0.65 7.58 -4.61
C LEU A 286 1.57 8.72 -4.18
N HIS A 287 2.60 8.96 -4.96
CA HIS A 287 3.50 10.11 -4.88
C HIS A 287 3.08 11.15 -5.90
N ILE A 288 2.72 12.33 -5.44
CA ILE A 288 2.35 13.47 -6.25
C ILE A 288 3.46 14.51 -6.14
N THR A 289 4.06 14.85 -7.26
CA THR A 289 5.12 15.87 -7.34
C THR A 289 4.59 17.07 -8.12
N LEU A 290 4.70 18.24 -7.53
CA LEU A 290 4.31 19.50 -8.13
C LEU A 290 5.21 20.63 -7.62
N PRO A 291 5.27 21.80 -8.29
CA PRO A 291 6.06 22.95 -7.85
C PRO A 291 5.72 23.36 -6.41
N VAL A 292 6.74 23.66 -5.60
CA VAL A 292 6.56 23.97 -4.17
C VAL A 292 5.66 25.18 -3.94
N ASN A 293 5.69 26.14 -4.84
CA ASN A 293 4.85 27.35 -4.81
C ASN A 293 3.36 27.09 -5.14
N GLU A 294 3.00 25.89 -5.62
CA GLU A 294 1.61 25.51 -5.95
C GLU A 294 0.92 24.73 -4.81
N VAL A 295 1.64 24.50 -3.71
CA VAL A 295 1.09 23.80 -2.54
C VAL A 295 1.40 24.56 -1.25
N ASP A 296 0.35 24.94 -0.52
CA ASP A 296 0.50 25.48 0.84
C ASP A 296 0.41 24.34 1.86
N VAL A 297 1.54 24.08 2.52
CA VAL A 297 1.67 23.04 3.57
C VAL A 297 1.50 23.61 4.98
N ASN A 298 1.42 24.91 5.15
CA ASN A 298 1.33 25.57 6.46
C ASN A 298 -0.12 25.79 6.91
N VAL A 299 -1.01 24.86 6.59
CA VAL A 299 -2.45 24.95 6.91
C VAL A 299 -2.78 24.34 8.28
N HIS A 300 -2.02 23.33 8.73
CA HIS A 300 -2.27 22.58 9.97
C HIS A 300 -0.96 22.32 10.72
N PRO A 301 -0.93 22.38 12.07
CA PRO A 301 0.28 22.13 12.87
C PRO A 301 0.97 20.81 12.53
N ALA A 302 0.22 19.72 12.35
CA ALA A 302 0.73 18.41 11.97
C ALA A 302 1.13 18.30 10.48
N LYS A 303 0.93 19.35 9.66
CA LYS A 303 1.25 19.41 8.22
C LYS A 303 0.63 18.28 7.37
N THR A 304 -0.45 17.68 7.87
CA THR A 304 -1.14 16.56 7.18
C THR A 304 -2.21 17.04 6.20
N VAL A 305 -2.59 18.32 6.25
CA VAL A 305 -3.57 18.95 5.36
C VAL A 305 -2.83 20.00 4.53
N VAL A 306 -3.04 19.97 3.23
CA VAL A 306 -2.43 20.91 2.28
C VAL A 306 -3.53 21.56 1.44
N LYS A 307 -3.26 22.77 0.94
CA LYS A 307 -4.10 23.44 -0.06
C LYS A 307 -3.33 23.51 -1.38
N PHE A 308 -4.00 23.18 -2.47
CA PHE A 308 -3.44 23.30 -3.82
C PHE A 308 -3.88 24.61 -4.45
N ALA A 309 -2.97 25.30 -5.13
CA ALA A 309 -3.29 26.51 -5.87
C ALA A 309 -4.20 26.19 -7.09
N ALA A 310 -3.96 25.05 -7.75
CA ALA A 310 -4.70 24.57 -8.90
C ALA A 310 -5.37 23.20 -8.63
N GLU A 311 -6.43 23.18 -7.80
CA GLU A 311 -7.09 21.94 -7.37
C GLU A 311 -7.54 21.07 -8.56
N LYS A 312 -8.10 21.68 -9.60
CA LYS A 312 -8.56 20.96 -10.80
C LYS A 312 -7.41 20.28 -11.54
N ALA A 313 -6.27 20.93 -11.68
CA ALA A 313 -5.11 20.33 -12.36
C ALA A 313 -4.56 19.11 -11.59
N VAL A 314 -4.54 19.19 -10.26
CA VAL A 314 -4.13 18.08 -9.40
C VAL A 314 -5.14 16.94 -9.46
N PHE A 315 -6.44 17.26 -9.41
CA PHE A 315 -7.50 16.26 -9.56
C PHE A 315 -7.39 15.53 -10.89
N ASP A 316 -7.34 16.26 -12.00
CA ASP A 316 -7.29 15.72 -13.35
C ASP A 316 -6.03 14.87 -13.55
N ALA A 317 -4.87 15.33 -13.09
CA ALA A 317 -3.61 14.59 -13.18
C ALA A 317 -3.71 13.23 -12.49
N VAL A 318 -4.22 13.18 -11.25
CA VAL A 318 -4.36 11.93 -10.49
C VAL A 318 -5.44 11.04 -11.10
N HIS A 319 -6.63 11.61 -11.39
CA HIS A 319 -7.76 10.87 -11.94
C HIS A 319 -7.41 10.16 -13.24
N TYR A 320 -6.88 10.89 -14.23
CA TYR A 320 -6.58 10.30 -15.54
C TYR A 320 -5.42 9.32 -15.47
N THR A 321 -4.38 9.60 -14.67
CA THR A 321 -3.25 8.68 -14.50
C THR A 321 -3.69 7.35 -13.89
N VAL A 322 -4.56 7.38 -12.87
CA VAL A 322 -5.12 6.16 -12.26
C VAL A 322 -6.05 5.44 -13.23
N LYS A 323 -6.89 6.19 -13.94
CA LYS A 323 -7.82 5.64 -14.93
C LYS A 323 -7.08 4.92 -16.06
N ASP A 324 -6.02 5.51 -16.59
CA ASP A 324 -5.19 4.92 -17.65
C ASP A 324 -4.54 3.60 -17.20
N ALA A 325 -4.07 3.53 -15.95
CA ALA A 325 -3.54 2.30 -15.38
C ALA A 325 -4.61 1.20 -15.26
N LEU A 326 -5.83 1.58 -14.86
CA LEU A 326 -6.97 0.65 -14.76
C LEU A 326 -7.46 0.20 -16.15
N ASP A 327 -7.44 1.07 -17.15
CA ASP A 327 -7.81 0.75 -18.53
C ASP A 327 -6.74 -0.13 -19.22
N GLY A 328 -5.50 -0.03 -18.76
CA GLY A 328 -4.38 -0.90 -19.15
C GLY A 328 -4.39 -2.29 -18.52
N GLU A 329 -5.21 -2.52 -17.48
CA GLU A 329 -5.35 -3.83 -16.83
C GLU A 329 -5.92 -4.85 -17.84
N GLY A 330 -5.09 -5.81 -18.22
CA GLY A 330 -5.45 -6.86 -19.20
C GLY A 330 -5.09 -6.56 -20.67
N ARG A 331 -4.51 -5.42 -20.99
CA ARG A 331 -3.67 -5.37 -22.19
C ARG A 331 -2.46 -6.24 -21.89
N PRO A 332 -2.10 -7.25 -22.75
CA PRO A 332 -0.83 -7.90 -22.61
C PRO A 332 0.20 -6.77 -22.58
N LYS A 333 0.94 -6.61 -21.48
CA LYS A 333 2.14 -5.78 -21.48
C LYS A 333 2.90 -6.32 -22.67
N ALA A 334 3.05 -5.50 -23.73
CA ALA A 334 3.94 -5.83 -24.82
C ALA A 334 5.21 -6.27 -24.12
N ALA A 335 5.57 -7.56 -24.25
CA ALA A 335 6.67 -8.11 -23.51
C ALA A 335 7.81 -7.13 -23.77
N GLU A 336 8.20 -6.35 -22.78
CA GLU A 336 9.45 -5.64 -22.84
C GLU A 336 10.42 -6.77 -23.10
N LYS A 337 10.84 -6.84 -24.36
CA LYS A 337 11.91 -7.77 -24.76
C LYS A 337 12.95 -7.49 -23.70
N PRO A 338 13.35 -8.49 -22.87
CA PRO A 338 14.36 -8.23 -21.88
C PRO A 338 15.49 -7.61 -22.67
N PHE A 339 15.86 -6.38 -22.34
CA PHE A 339 16.91 -5.64 -22.98
C PHE A 339 18.22 -6.28 -22.52
N TYR A 340 18.41 -7.55 -22.87
CA TYR A 340 19.69 -8.17 -22.94
C TYR A 340 20.38 -7.51 -24.13
N GLN A 341 20.98 -6.34 -23.88
CA GLN A 341 22.13 -5.98 -24.70
C GLN A 341 23.08 -7.16 -24.54
N THR A 342 23.14 -8.00 -25.54
CA THR A 342 24.24 -8.94 -25.77
C THR A 342 25.48 -8.08 -25.96
N MET A 343 26.00 -7.60 -24.83
CA MET A 343 27.26 -6.89 -24.80
C MET A 343 28.32 -7.93 -25.11
N THR A 344 29.03 -7.74 -26.20
CA THR A 344 30.19 -8.57 -26.51
C THR A 344 31.22 -8.45 -25.39
N ALA A 345 31.98 -9.49 -25.13
CA ALA A 345 33.04 -9.48 -24.11
C ALA A 345 34.01 -8.28 -24.28
N GLN A 346 34.19 -7.80 -25.51
CA GLN A 346 34.99 -6.63 -25.83
C GLN A 346 34.36 -5.30 -25.37
N GLU A 347 33.03 -5.18 -25.43
CA GLU A 347 32.31 -3.98 -24.97
C GLU A 347 32.24 -3.92 -23.44
N PHE A 348 32.12 -5.09 -22.77
CA PHE A 348 32.20 -5.18 -21.31
C PHE A 348 33.55 -4.70 -20.76
N LEU A 349 34.66 -5.07 -21.43
CA LEU A 349 36.02 -4.67 -21.04
C LEU A 349 36.35 -3.18 -21.29
N LYS A 350 35.55 -2.48 -22.09
CA LYS A 350 35.70 -1.03 -22.36
C LYS A 350 35.01 -0.13 -21.34
N ARG A 351 34.27 -0.67 -20.37
CA ARG A 351 33.65 0.16 -19.32
C ARG A 351 34.69 0.68 -18.34
N PRO A 352 34.61 1.95 -17.88
CA PRO A 352 35.59 2.57 -16.98
C PRO A 352 35.76 1.86 -15.62
N ASN A 353 34.79 1.03 -15.20
CA ASN A 353 34.78 0.27 -13.95
C ASN A 353 34.82 -1.26 -14.14
N ALA A 354 35.24 -1.76 -15.31
CA ALA A 354 35.43 -3.20 -15.49
C ALA A 354 36.61 -3.67 -14.61
N PRO A 355 36.48 -4.80 -13.87
CA PRO A 355 37.61 -5.36 -13.14
C PRO A 355 38.73 -5.67 -14.12
N LYS A 356 39.93 -5.10 -13.90
CA LYS A 356 41.09 -5.40 -14.71
C LYS A 356 41.39 -6.90 -14.62
N PRO A 357 41.60 -7.60 -15.76
CA PRO A 357 41.98 -8.99 -15.71
C PRO A 357 43.28 -9.11 -14.91
N SER A 358 43.26 -9.94 -13.88
CA SER A 358 44.44 -10.30 -13.10
C SER A 358 45.51 -10.80 -14.06
N GLN A 359 46.66 -10.15 -14.06
CA GLN A 359 47.82 -10.61 -14.86
C GLN A 359 48.12 -12.05 -14.44
N ALA A 360 48.05 -12.95 -15.39
CA ALA A 360 48.47 -14.32 -15.21
C ALA A 360 49.95 -14.31 -14.79
N VAL A 361 50.20 -14.75 -13.58
CA VAL A 361 51.56 -14.98 -13.09
C VAL A 361 52.12 -16.14 -13.91
N THR A 362 53.01 -15.82 -14.85
CA THR A 362 53.79 -16.80 -15.60
C THR A 362 54.78 -17.42 -14.64
N LEU A 363 54.52 -18.64 -14.19
CA LEU A 363 55.51 -19.46 -13.52
C LEU A 363 56.55 -19.91 -14.53
N PRO A 364 57.86 -19.83 -14.21
CA PRO A 364 58.90 -20.28 -15.13
C PRO A 364 58.88 -21.81 -15.24
N ALA A 365 59.05 -22.30 -16.46
CA ALA A 365 59.17 -23.70 -16.81
C ALA A 365 60.41 -24.32 -16.20
N GLY A 366 60.22 -25.22 -15.23
CA GLY A 366 61.28 -26.05 -14.64
C GLY A 366 61.02 -27.54 -14.89
N LYS A 367 61.90 -28.10 -15.70
CA LYS A 367 62.24 -29.45 -16.07
C LYS A 367 61.50 -30.61 -15.35
N ALA A 368 61.01 -31.50 -16.15
CA ALA A 368 60.59 -32.88 -15.83
C ALA A 368 61.74 -33.78 -15.41
N ILE A 369 61.60 -34.57 -14.35
CA ILE A 369 62.27 -35.87 -14.14
C ILE A 369 61.39 -36.76 -13.22
N GLY A 370 60.97 -37.93 -13.71
CA GLY A 370 61.09 -39.25 -13.10
C GLY A 370 60.04 -39.71 -12.07
N SER A 371 59.14 -40.56 -12.57
CA SER A 371 58.58 -41.83 -12.06
C SER A 371 58.63 -42.19 -10.55
N ALA A 372 57.47 -42.71 -10.12
CA ALA A 372 57.04 -43.38 -8.88
C ALA A 372 57.96 -44.48 -8.31
N PRO A 373 57.75 -45.04 -7.05
CA PRO A 373 56.52 -45.71 -6.63
C PRO A 373 56.09 -45.63 -5.13
N ALA A 374 54.85 -45.97 -4.92
CA ALA A 374 54.11 -46.61 -3.82
C ALA A 374 54.68 -46.79 -2.38
N ARG A 375 53.85 -46.30 -1.39
CA ARG A 375 53.37 -46.87 -0.09
C ARG A 375 54.37 -47.47 0.94
N PRO A 376 54.11 -47.51 2.26
CA PRO A 376 52.83 -47.50 2.98
C PRO A 376 52.74 -46.67 4.30
N ALA A 377 51.58 -46.74 4.93
CA ALA A 377 51.11 -46.10 6.15
C ALA A 377 51.93 -46.37 7.43
N ALA A 378 51.98 -45.37 8.31
CA ALA A 378 52.04 -45.59 9.76
C ALA A 378 51.43 -44.38 10.51
N THR A 379 50.59 -44.69 11.43
CA THR A 379 49.88 -43.92 12.45
C THR A 379 50.77 -43.26 13.49
N GLU A 380 50.19 -42.18 14.11
CA GLU A 380 50.43 -41.58 15.45
C GLU A 380 51.38 -40.39 15.57
N PRO A 381 51.18 -39.53 16.61
CA PRO A 381 49.97 -39.09 17.30
C PRO A 381 49.85 -37.54 17.31
N VAL A 382 48.60 -37.07 17.55
CA VAL A 382 48.21 -35.66 17.72
C VAL A 382 48.86 -35.04 18.96
N ARG A 383 49.59 -33.95 18.78
CA ARG A 383 49.98 -33.02 19.86
C ARG A 383 49.00 -31.87 19.91
N PRO A 384 48.51 -31.46 21.09
CA PRO A 384 47.53 -30.39 21.19
C PRO A 384 48.14 -29.00 20.87
N ALA A 385 47.38 -28.21 20.15
CA ALA A 385 47.68 -26.80 19.84
C ALA A 385 47.66 -25.94 21.12
N PRO A 386 48.48 -24.90 21.23
CA PRO A 386 48.44 -23.96 22.36
C PRO A 386 47.15 -23.17 22.34
N ALA A 387 46.57 -22.93 23.51
CA ALA A 387 45.38 -22.13 23.73
C ALA A 387 45.58 -20.69 23.23
N PRO A 388 44.58 -20.07 22.59
CA PRO A 388 44.64 -18.68 22.24
C PRO A 388 44.59 -17.81 23.50
N ALA A 389 45.39 -16.77 23.50
CA ALA A 389 45.46 -15.74 24.55
C ALA A 389 44.05 -15.13 24.75
N THR A 390 43.66 -15.05 26.00
CA THR A 390 42.49 -14.35 26.51
C THR A 390 42.53 -12.89 26.07
N VAL A 391 41.74 -12.54 25.06
CA VAL A 391 41.35 -11.17 24.78
C VAL A 391 40.18 -10.88 25.71
N THR A 392 40.39 -9.99 26.67
CA THR A 392 39.34 -9.42 27.52
C THR A 392 38.27 -8.81 26.62
N PRO A 393 36.99 -9.21 26.72
CA PRO A 393 35.93 -8.54 25.98
C PRO A 393 35.76 -7.14 26.54
N VAL A 394 35.86 -6.15 25.66
CA VAL A 394 35.37 -4.80 25.91
C VAL A 394 33.87 -4.95 26.17
N MET A 395 33.42 -4.51 27.34
CA MET A 395 32.03 -4.57 27.80
C MET A 395 31.09 -4.02 26.72
N ALA A 396 30.25 -4.87 26.18
CA ALA A 396 29.06 -4.44 25.48
C ALA A 396 28.17 -3.70 26.50
N VAL A 397 27.57 -2.59 26.06
CA VAL A 397 26.71 -1.69 26.87
C VAL A 397 25.39 -2.37 27.25
N HIS A 398 25.39 -3.66 27.51
CA HIS A 398 24.18 -4.44 27.82
C HIS A 398 24.02 -4.87 29.28
N ASP A 399 25.00 -4.63 30.14
CA ASP A 399 24.94 -5.12 31.52
C ASP A 399 24.91 -3.98 32.55
N VAL A 400 23.87 -3.17 32.52
CA VAL A 400 23.37 -2.50 33.71
C VAL A 400 21.93 -2.92 33.94
N VAL A 401 21.77 -4.15 34.36
CA VAL A 401 20.54 -4.65 34.99
C VAL A 401 20.60 -4.20 36.44
N CYS A 402 19.73 -3.27 36.81
CA CYS A 402 19.44 -2.98 38.20
C CYS A 402 18.78 -4.21 38.84
N GLN A 403 19.48 -4.85 39.75
CA GLN A 403 18.89 -5.76 40.75
C GLN A 403 17.91 -5.01 41.60
N LEU A 404 16.64 -5.33 41.50
CA LEU A 404 15.61 -5.05 42.53
C LEU A 404 14.97 -6.37 42.88
N ASP A 405 15.53 -7.01 43.90
CA ASP A 405 14.87 -8.07 44.67
C ASP A 405 13.71 -7.49 45.47
N LYS A 406 12.52 -7.98 45.21
CA LYS A 406 11.54 -8.59 46.15
C LYS A 406 10.14 -8.64 45.53
N PRO A 407 9.45 -9.78 45.63
CA PRO A 407 8.09 -9.89 45.10
C PRO A 407 7.08 -9.28 46.08
N PHE A 408 6.22 -8.42 45.56
CA PHE A 408 5.06 -7.89 46.28
C PHE A 408 3.88 -8.85 46.07
N THR A 409 3.45 -9.49 47.13
CA THR A 409 2.24 -10.32 47.18
C THR A 409 1.01 -9.42 47.37
N ALA A 410 0.09 -9.42 46.41
CA ALA A 410 -1.23 -8.83 46.55
C ALA A 410 -2.27 -9.90 46.88
N PRO A 411 -3.31 -9.58 47.70
CA PRO A 411 -4.29 -10.55 48.20
C PRO A 411 -5.32 -10.94 47.14
N ALA A 412 -5.74 -12.20 47.20
CA ALA A 412 -6.71 -12.85 46.33
C ALA A 412 -8.14 -12.35 46.57
N ALA A 413 -8.91 -12.16 45.51
CA ALA A 413 -10.37 -12.08 45.53
C ALA A 413 -10.97 -13.26 44.75
N PRO A 414 -12.18 -13.75 45.08
CA PRO A 414 -12.59 -15.13 44.81
C PRO A 414 -13.08 -15.38 43.37
N GLY A 415 -12.81 -16.58 42.92
CA GLY A 415 -12.98 -17.04 41.58
C GLY A 415 -14.41 -17.36 41.14
N VAL A 416 -14.59 -17.26 39.83
CA VAL A 416 -15.62 -17.99 39.08
C VAL A 416 -14.89 -18.90 38.10
N VAL A 417 -15.06 -20.21 38.29
CA VAL A 417 -14.45 -21.26 37.45
C VAL A 417 -15.39 -21.58 36.30
N TYR A 418 -14.95 -21.35 35.06
CA TYR A 418 -15.59 -21.95 33.88
C TYR A 418 -14.75 -23.13 33.41
N HIS A 419 -15.33 -24.32 33.48
CA HIS A 419 -14.78 -25.52 32.86
C HIS A 419 -15.05 -25.47 31.35
N ILE A 420 -14.01 -25.45 30.54
CA ILE A 420 -14.07 -25.74 29.10
C ILE A 420 -13.27 -27.03 28.87
N THR A 421 -13.99 -28.08 28.50
CA THR A 421 -13.41 -29.38 28.09
C THR A 421 -12.94 -29.29 26.63
N PRO A 422 -11.70 -29.65 26.28
CA PRO A 422 -11.27 -29.75 24.90
C PRO A 422 -11.78 -31.04 24.25
N PRO A 423 -12.09 -31.08 22.95
CA PRO A 423 -12.45 -32.32 22.26
C PRO A 423 -11.21 -33.19 21.99
N GLU A 424 -11.39 -34.49 22.22
CA GLU A 424 -10.41 -35.55 21.97
C GLU A 424 -10.01 -35.64 20.49
N VAL A 425 -8.71 -35.62 20.25
CA VAL A 425 -8.09 -35.98 18.98
C VAL A 425 -7.90 -37.50 18.93
N ARG A 426 -8.62 -38.18 18.05
CA ARG A 426 -8.39 -39.57 17.71
C ARG A 426 -7.27 -39.67 16.68
N THR A 427 -6.20 -40.32 17.02
CA THR A 427 -5.15 -40.80 16.11
C THR A 427 -5.60 -42.11 15.44
N PRO A 428 -5.44 -42.29 14.13
CA PRO A 428 -5.50 -43.61 13.49
C PRO A 428 -4.14 -44.30 13.51
N ALA A 429 -4.20 -45.60 13.72
CA ALA A 429 -3.08 -46.54 13.84
C ALA A 429 -2.32 -46.71 12.51
N GLU A 430 -1.04 -47.00 12.66
CA GLU A 430 -0.11 -47.47 11.63
C GLU A 430 -0.57 -48.84 11.05
N GLU A 431 -0.60 -48.91 9.74
CA GLU A 431 -0.63 -50.17 9.01
C GLU A 431 0.52 -50.16 7.99
N THR A 432 1.49 -51.00 8.27
CA THR A 432 2.66 -51.38 7.46
C THR A 432 2.22 -52.15 6.24
N ALA A 433 2.61 -51.73 5.03
CA ALA A 433 2.66 -52.61 3.86
C ALA A 433 3.85 -52.29 2.97
N GLU A 434 4.50 -53.36 2.62
CA GLU A 434 5.76 -53.55 1.92
C GLU A 434 5.82 -52.90 0.52
N ARG A 435 7.03 -52.50 0.19
CA ARG A 435 7.48 -51.98 -1.10
C ARG A 435 8.05 -53.13 -1.94
N PRO A 436 7.74 -53.28 -3.22
CA PRO A 436 8.63 -53.98 -4.15
C PRO A 436 9.46 -53.01 -4.97
N GLU A 437 10.75 -53.30 -5.03
CA GLU A 437 11.75 -52.69 -5.88
C GLU A 437 11.46 -52.94 -7.37
N THR A 438 11.64 -51.92 -8.21
CA THR A 438 11.85 -52.11 -9.65
C THR A 438 13.01 -51.27 -10.17
N THR A 439 13.87 -52.00 -10.84
CA THR A 439 15.11 -51.67 -11.55
C THR A 439 14.99 -50.53 -12.60
N PRO A 440 16.10 -49.81 -12.90
CA PRO A 440 16.12 -48.72 -13.84
C PRO A 440 16.24 -49.19 -15.29
N SER A 441 15.49 -48.56 -16.19
CA SER A 441 15.58 -48.73 -17.63
C SER A 441 16.39 -47.58 -18.29
N PRO A 442 17.10 -47.83 -19.38
CA PRO A 442 18.15 -46.96 -19.90
C PRO A 442 17.62 -45.80 -20.77
N ALA A 443 18.44 -44.74 -20.83
CA ALA A 443 18.21 -43.52 -21.58
C ALA A 443 18.12 -43.74 -23.09
N PRO A 444 17.25 -43.00 -23.83
CA PRO A 444 17.29 -42.99 -25.30
C PRO A 444 18.27 -41.93 -25.82
N ALA A 445 18.86 -42.29 -26.95
CA ALA A 445 19.85 -41.58 -27.71
C ALA A 445 19.36 -40.26 -28.34
N ALA A 446 20.33 -39.38 -28.59
CA ALA A 446 20.15 -38.06 -29.24
C ALA A 446 19.56 -38.19 -30.65
N ALA A 447 18.59 -37.36 -30.99
CA ALA A 447 18.08 -37.15 -32.32
C ALA A 447 18.70 -35.88 -32.93
N PRO A 448 18.83 -35.80 -34.29
CA PRO A 448 19.65 -34.81 -34.99
C PRO A 448 18.99 -33.43 -35.05
N GLU A 449 19.86 -32.41 -35.08
CA GLU A 449 19.51 -30.99 -35.28
C GLU A 449 18.73 -30.78 -36.58
N GLN A 450 17.55 -30.22 -36.48
CA GLN A 450 16.81 -29.66 -37.58
C GLN A 450 17.08 -28.15 -37.69
N GLN A 451 17.57 -27.75 -38.86
CA GLN A 451 17.74 -26.33 -39.26
C GLN A 451 16.38 -25.63 -39.30
N GLU A 452 16.26 -24.57 -38.51
CA GLU A 452 15.12 -23.66 -38.53
C GLU A 452 15.14 -22.86 -39.85
N ILE A 453 14.15 -23.11 -40.70
CA ILE A 453 13.82 -22.26 -41.84
C ILE A 453 12.99 -21.10 -41.31
N ALA A 454 13.52 -19.88 -41.39
CA ALA A 454 12.79 -18.65 -41.07
C ALA A 454 11.56 -18.50 -42.00
N MET A 455 10.37 -18.64 -41.45
CA MET A 455 9.14 -18.28 -42.13
C MET A 455 8.84 -16.78 -41.91
N PRO A 456 8.29 -16.07 -42.91
CA PRO A 456 7.95 -14.66 -42.80
C PRO A 456 6.82 -14.45 -41.79
N GLU A 457 6.92 -13.38 -40.99
CA GLU A 457 5.91 -12.95 -40.03
C GLU A 457 4.57 -12.72 -40.76
N GLY A 458 3.63 -13.64 -40.57
CA GLY A 458 2.24 -13.47 -40.95
C GLY A 458 1.52 -12.52 -39.97
N PRO A 459 0.37 -11.93 -40.36
CA PRO A 459 -0.37 -11.00 -39.51
C PRO A 459 -0.72 -11.66 -38.20
N ALA A 460 -0.69 -10.87 -37.13
CA ALA A 460 -0.99 -11.28 -35.75
C ALA A 460 -2.12 -12.33 -35.70
N ALA A 461 -1.83 -13.50 -35.15
CA ALA A 461 -2.80 -14.59 -35.02
C ALA A 461 -4.06 -14.09 -34.33
N ALA A 462 -5.18 -14.10 -35.03
CA ALA A 462 -6.48 -13.82 -34.43
C ALA A 462 -6.69 -14.82 -33.27
N GLU A 463 -6.87 -14.30 -32.06
CA GLU A 463 -7.13 -15.13 -30.88
C GLU A 463 -8.29 -16.07 -31.19
N GLN A 464 -8.08 -17.38 -31.02
CA GLN A 464 -9.13 -18.35 -31.25
C GLN A 464 -10.30 -18.08 -30.30
N PRO A 465 -11.55 -18.07 -30.79
CA PRO A 465 -12.71 -17.83 -29.94
C PRO A 465 -12.82 -18.92 -28.87
N TRP A 466 -13.16 -18.51 -27.64
CA TRP A 466 -13.36 -19.44 -26.55
C TRP A 466 -14.44 -20.48 -26.92
N ARG A 467 -14.17 -21.71 -26.60
CA ARG A 467 -15.14 -22.81 -26.78
C ARG A 467 -16.17 -22.77 -25.66
N VAL A 468 -17.40 -22.39 -25.95
CA VAL A 468 -18.51 -22.49 -24.98
C VAL A 468 -18.85 -23.97 -24.76
N ALA A 469 -18.55 -24.50 -23.58
CA ALA A 469 -18.81 -25.88 -23.20
C ALA A 469 -20.26 -26.11 -22.78
N GLY A 470 -20.91 -25.08 -22.23
CA GLY A 470 -22.31 -25.15 -21.82
C GLY A 470 -22.70 -24.09 -20.78
N GLU A 471 -23.91 -24.23 -20.28
CA GLU A 471 -24.48 -23.40 -19.22
C GLU A 471 -24.74 -24.29 -17.98
N VAL A 472 -24.39 -23.78 -16.80
CA VAL A 472 -24.62 -24.45 -15.51
C VAL A 472 -25.40 -23.56 -14.58
N LEU A 473 -26.31 -24.19 -13.79
CA LEU A 473 -27.22 -23.51 -12.85
C LEU A 473 -28.11 -22.44 -13.52
N LYS A 474 -28.25 -22.46 -14.85
CA LYS A 474 -28.94 -21.42 -15.64
C LYS A 474 -28.45 -20.00 -15.32
N THR A 475 -27.21 -19.87 -14.86
CA THR A 475 -26.60 -18.61 -14.39
C THR A 475 -25.21 -18.43 -14.93
N TYR A 476 -24.43 -19.49 -15.06
CA TYR A 476 -23.02 -19.41 -15.45
C TYR A 476 -22.77 -20.09 -16.78
N ILE A 477 -21.99 -19.41 -17.64
CA ILE A 477 -21.47 -19.97 -18.89
C ILE A 477 -20.09 -20.57 -18.60
N ILE A 478 -19.86 -21.80 -19.05
CA ILE A 478 -18.55 -22.46 -18.98
C ILE A 478 -17.90 -22.33 -20.34
N CYS A 479 -16.71 -21.73 -20.37
CA CYS A 479 -15.90 -21.62 -21.58
C CYS A 479 -14.51 -22.23 -21.34
N GLU A 480 -13.87 -22.69 -22.41
CA GLU A 480 -12.49 -23.16 -22.44
C GLU A 480 -11.70 -22.29 -23.42
N ASP A 481 -10.53 -21.80 -23.00
CA ASP A 481 -9.63 -21.05 -23.85
C ASP A 481 -8.62 -21.96 -24.57
N ALA A 482 -7.83 -21.41 -25.50
CA ALA A 482 -6.82 -22.15 -26.26
C ALA A 482 -5.71 -22.75 -25.38
N GLU A 483 -5.51 -22.20 -24.18
CA GLU A 483 -4.53 -22.65 -23.18
C GLU A 483 -5.09 -23.71 -22.21
N ARG A 484 -6.32 -24.25 -22.49
CA ARG A 484 -7.02 -25.23 -21.65
C ARG A 484 -7.43 -24.73 -20.28
N ASN A 485 -7.51 -23.41 -20.09
CA ASN A 485 -8.10 -22.88 -18.86
C ASN A 485 -9.63 -22.86 -18.99
N VAL A 486 -10.30 -23.04 -17.86
CA VAL A 486 -11.76 -22.95 -17.77
C VAL A 486 -12.15 -21.56 -17.28
N TRP A 487 -13.10 -20.94 -17.99
CA TRP A 487 -13.69 -19.68 -17.60
C TRP A 487 -15.13 -19.89 -17.17
N LEU A 488 -15.48 -19.39 -16.00
CA LEU A 488 -16.86 -19.32 -15.52
C LEU A 488 -17.32 -17.88 -15.66
N ILE A 489 -18.33 -17.64 -16.51
CA ILE A 489 -18.87 -16.30 -16.79
C ILE A 489 -20.26 -16.21 -16.17
N ASP A 490 -20.50 -15.20 -15.32
CA ASP A 490 -21.84 -14.84 -14.84
C ASP A 490 -22.60 -14.13 -15.97
N LYS A 491 -23.55 -14.84 -16.59
CA LYS A 491 -24.29 -14.31 -17.73
C LYS A 491 -25.16 -13.10 -17.40
N HIS A 492 -25.69 -13.02 -16.16
CA HIS A 492 -26.48 -11.87 -15.73
C HIS A 492 -25.60 -10.64 -15.61
N ALA A 493 -24.47 -10.76 -14.90
CA ALA A 493 -23.51 -9.69 -14.72
C ALA A 493 -22.90 -9.21 -16.06
N ALA A 494 -22.63 -10.14 -16.98
CA ALA A 494 -22.13 -9.83 -18.31
C ALA A 494 -23.14 -9.05 -19.14
N HIS A 495 -24.40 -9.52 -19.16
CA HIS A 495 -25.46 -8.91 -19.95
C HIS A 495 -25.86 -7.53 -19.40
N GLU A 496 -25.91 -7.37 -18.06
CA GLU A 496 -26.16 -6.10 -17.41
C GLU A 496 -25.09 -5.05 -17.83
N ARG A 497 -23.81 -5.43 -17.85
CA ARG A 497 -22.75 -4.53 -18.28
C ARG A 497 -22.83 -4.17 -19.75
N MET A 498 -23.07 -5.13 -20.61
CA MET A 498 -23.26 -4.87 -22.04
C MET A 498 -24.41 -3.91 -22.30
N ARG A 499 -25.55 -4.11 -21.61
CA ARG A 499 -26.71 -3.22 -21.71
C ARG A 499 -26.39 -1.81 -21.23
N PHE A 500 -25.72 -1.69 -20.08
CA PHE A 500 -25.31 -0.39 -19.54
C PHE A 500 -24.40 0.36 -20.51
N ASP A 501 -23.37 -0.30 -21.05
CA ASP A 501 -22.43 0.33 -21.99
C ASP A 501 -23.13 0.72 -23.30
N ALA A 502 -24.06 -0.12 -23.80
CA ALA A 502 -24.87 0.20 -24.99
C ALA A 502 -25.79 1.41 -24.74
N LEU A 503 -26.46 1.47 -23.59
CA LEU A 503 -27.31 2.60 -23.20
C LEU A 503 -26.50 3.89 -23.05
N LYS A 504 -25.31 3.78 -22.47
CA LYS A 504 -24.40 4.93 -22.27
C LYS A 504 -23.82 5.47 -23.57
N ALA A 505 -23.57 4.59 -24.54
CA ALA A 505 -23.04 4.95 -25.86
C ALA A 505 -24.12 5.52 -26.81
N ARG A 506 -25.41 5.39 -26.51
CA ARG A 506 -26.49 5.94 -27.33
C ARG A 506 -26.43 7.48 -27.32
N THR A 507 -26.41 8.05 -28.52
CA THR A 507 -26.51 9.51 -28.73
C THR A 507 -27.96 9.95 -28.99
N GLU A 508 -28.81 9.02 -29.43
CA GLU A 508 -30.23 9.28 -29.66
C GLU A 508 -31.06 8.95 -28.41
N PRO A 509 -32.17 9.67 -28.18
CA PRO A 509 -33.08 9.36 -27.06
C PRO A 509 -33.60 7.92 -27.20
N PRO A 510 -33.76 7.18 -26.09
CA PRO A 510 -34.24 5.81 -26.12
C PRO A 510 -35.67 5.73 -26.68
N MET A 511 -35.96 4.65 -27.38
CA MET A 511 -37.33 4.33 -27.78
C MET A 511 -38.19 4.18 -26.52
N ARG A 512 -39.38 4.75 -26.56
CA ARG A 512 -40.32 4.76 -25.43
C ARG A 512 -41.55 3.93 -25.77
N GLN A 513 -42.02 3.19 -24.79
CA GLN A 513 -43.33 2.52 -24.88
C GLN A 513 -44.35 3.25 -24.01
N LEU A 514 -45.52 3.54 -24.61
CA LEU A 514 -46.66 4.12 -23.91
C LEU A 514 -47.30 3.04 -23.05
N LEU A 515 -47.52 3.34 -21.79
CA LEU A 515 -48.29 2.45 -20.90
C LEU A 515 -49.79 2.56 -21.19
N LEU A 516 -50.45 1.43 -21.48
CA LEU A 516 -51.89 1.42 -21.71
C LEU A 516 -52.67 1.96 -20.50
N THR A 517 -52.17 1.68 -19.30
CA THR A 517 -52.65 2.28 -18.06
C THR A 517 -51.45 2.96 -17.39
N PRO A 518 -51.46 4.30 -17.24
CA PRO A 518 -50.41 5.00 -16.54
C PRO A 518 -50.24 4.47 -15.11
N ALA A 519 -49.00 4.30 -14.67
CA ALA A 519 -48.70 3.82 -13.33
C ALA A 519 -48.63 4.99 -12.35
N ALA A 520 -49.47 5.01 -11.32
CA ALA A 520 -49.43 6.01 -10.25
C ALA A 520 -48.54 5.48 -9.12
N VAL A 521 -47.51 6.25 -8.76
CA VAL A 521 -46.51 5.89 -7.74
C VAL A 521 -46.53 6.95 -6.65
N THR A 522 -46.90 6.54 -5.43
CA THR A 522 -46.86 7.44 -4.25
C THR A 522 -45.51 7.33 -3.56
N LEU A 523 -44.78 8.44 -3.43
CA LEU A 523 -43.44 8.53 -2.93
C LEU A 523 -43.37 9.26 -1.59
N ALA A 524 -42.32 9.03 -0.80
CA ALA A 524 -42.05 9.84 0.36
C ALA A 524 -41.72 11.29 -0.06
N ALA A 525 -41.96 12.29 0.80
CA ALA A 525 -41.84 13.71 0.46
C ALA A 525 -40.47 14.08 -0.15
N GLU A 526 -39.38 13.54 0.39
CA GLU A 526 -38.02 13.78 -0.13
C GLU A 526 -37.77 13.13 -1.50
N GLU A 527 -38.30 11.92 -1.71
CA GLU A 527 -38.19 11.16 -2.95
C GLU A 527 -39.05 11.79 -4.05
N TYR A 528 -40.25 12.25 -3.71
CA TYR A 528 -41.14 12.97 -4.61
C TYR A 528 -40.48 14.27 -5.11
N THR A 529 -39.93 15.09 -4.21
CA THR A 529 -39.19 16.30 -4.56
C THR A 529 -38.02 15.98 -5.51
N ALA A 530 -37.22 14.95 -5.18
CA ALA A 530 -36.08 14.54 -6.01
C ALA A 530 -36.51 14.09 -7.42
N VAL A 531 -37.65 13.42 -7.58
CA VAL A 531 -38.18 13.04 -8.89
C VAL A 531 -38.64 14.27 -9.67
N LEU A 532 -39.36 15.22 -9.03
CA LEU A 532 -39.86 16.43 -9.71
C LEU A 532 -38.69 17.34 -10.17
N GLU A 533 -37.63 17.46 -9.40
CA GLU A 533 -36.42 18.20 -9.76
C GLU A 533 -35.65 17.58 -10.95
N ASN A 534 -35.88 16.29 -11.23
CA ASN A 534 -35.16 15.53 -12.26
C ASN A 534 -36.04 14.98 -13.39
N LEU A 535 -37.23 15.55 -13.62
CA LEU A 535 -38.16 15.11 -14.68
C LEU A 535 -37.52 15.16 -16.08
N GLU A 536 -36.75 16.19 -16.38
CA GLU A 536 -36.02 16.31 -17.66
C GLU A 536 -35.01 15.18 -17.84
N LEU A 537 -34.23 14.86 -16.79
CA LEU A 537 -33.26 13.78 -16.81
C LEU A 537 -33.94 12.42 -17.03
N LEU A 538 -35.07 12.20 -16.36
CA LEU A 538 -35.86 10.98 -16.53
C LEU A 538 -36.42 10.90 -17.96
N ALA A 539 -36.88 12.03 -18.53
CA ALA A 539 -37.34 12.11 -19.91
C ALA A 539 -36.22 11.80 -20.90
N ASP A 540 -35.01 12.32 -20.69
CA ASP A 540 -33.82 12.00 -21.49
C ASP A 540 -33.46 10.52 -21.43
N CYS A 541 -33.78 9.84 -20.34
CA CYS A 541 -33.58 8.40 -20.15
C CYS A 541 -34.77 7.54 -20.57
N GLY A 542 -35.84 8.16 -21.11
CA GLY A 542 -37.02 7.47 -21.67
C GLY A 542 -38.20 7.31 -20.72
N PHE A 543 -38.19 7.91 -19.52
CA PHE A 543 -39.34 7.93 -18.62
C PHE A 543 -40.12 9.22 -18.78
N LEU A 544 -41.39 9.15 -19.19
CA LEU A 544 -42.28 10.29 -19.16
C LEU A 544 -43.10 10.24 -17.87
N CYS A 545 -42.75 11.12 -16.93
CA CYS A 545 -43.37 11.24 -15.63
C CYS A 545 -44.07 12.59 -15.51
N GLU A 546 -45.23 12.62 -14.85
CA GLU A 546 -46.04 13.80 -14.59
C GLU A 546 -46.33 13.90 -13.10
N ASP A 547 -46.39 15.13 -12.61
CA ASP A 547 -46.86 15.42 -11.26
C ASP A 547 -48.37 15.25 -11.18
N PHE A 548 -48.80 14.36 -10.26
CA PHE A 548 -50.23 14.09 -10.03
C PHE A 548 -50.75 14.74 -8.74
N GLY A 549 -49.86 15.33 -7.95
CA GLY A 549 -50.18 15.92 -6.65
C GLY A 549 -50.15 14.88 -5.50
N ASP A 550 -50.26 15.39 -4.27
CA ASP A 550 -50.32 14.59 -3.03
C ASP A 550 -49.20 13.54 -2.89
N GLY A 551 -47.96 13.88 -3.32
CA GLY A 551 -46.82 12.96 -3.24
C GLY A 551 -46.85 11.84 -4.29
N THR A 552 -47.74 11.94 -5.30
CA THR A 552 -47.92 10.93 -6.34
C THR A 552 -47.36 11.41 -7.69
N VAL A 553 -46.58 10.56 -8.35
CA VAL A 553 -46.06 10.75 -9.71
C VAL A 553 -46.73 9.74 -10.64
N LEU A 554 -47.19 10.20 -11.79
CA LEU A 554 -47.81 9.39 -12.83
C LEU A 554 -46.80 9.06 -13.92
N VAL A 555 -46.47 7.79 -14.13
CA VAL A 555 -45.61 7.32 -15.22
C VAL A 555 -46.46 6.99 -16.44
N ARG A 556 -46.26 7.69 -17.56
CA ARG A 556 -46.98 7.47 -18.83
C ARG A 556 -46.21 6.64 -19.82
N GLU A 557 -44.89 6.88 -19.91
CA GLU A 557 -44.02 6.17 -20.82
C GLU A 557 -42.78 5.67 -20.07
N VAL A 558 -42.27 4.53 -20.49
CA VAL A 558 -41.00 3.96 -19.99
C VAL A 558 -40.11 3.59 -21.19
N PRO A 559 -38.80 3.47 -21.00
CA PRO A 559 -37.89 2.96 -22.05
C PRO A 559 -38.38 1.56 -22.52
N ASP A 560 -38.19 1.26 -23.80
CA ASP A 560 -38.50 -0.05 -24.39
C ASP A 560 -37.77 -1.22 -23.67
N ASP A 561 -36.64 -0.91 -23.08
CA ASP A 561 -35.84 -1.82 -22.27
C ASP A 561 -36.46 -2.17 -20.89
N VAL A 562 -37.53 -1.46 -20.43
CA VAL A 562 -38.21 -1.67 -19.15
C VAL A 562 -39.61 -2.23 -19.41
N ARG A 563 -39.96 -3.31 -18.74
CA ARG A 563 -41.30 -3.90 -18.88
C ARG A 563 -42.37 -2.99 -18.27
N ALA A 564 -43.53 -2.92 -18.92
CA ALA A 564 -44.65 -2.11 -18.44
C ALA A 564 -45.07 -2.46 -17.00
N GLU A 565 -45.02 -3.74 -16.63
CA GLU A 565 -45.33 -4.23 -15.29
C GLU A 565 -44.33 -3.82 -14.21
N ASP A 566 -43.08 -3.54 -14.60
CA ASP A 566 -42.03 -3.11 -13.70
C ASP A 566 -41.92 -1.57 -13.56
N ALA A 567 -42.77 -0.80 -14.27
CA ALA A 567 -42.70 0.67 -14.34
C ALA A 567 -42.76 1.34 -12.96
N ALA A 568 -43.73 0.98 -12.12
CA ALA A 568 -43.90 1.55 -10.78
C ALA A 568 -42.69 1.24 -9.88
N ALA A 569 -42.30 -0.03 -9.79
CA ALA A 569 -41.16 -0.46 -8.97
C ALA A 569 -39.83 0.14 -9.45
N THR A 570 -39.72 0.41 -10.76
CA THR A 570 -38.51 1.07 -11.31
C THR A 570 -38.46 2.54 -10.91
N LEU A 571 -39.62 3.26 -10.95
CA LEU A 571 -39.65 4.66 -10.50
C LEU A 571 -39.37 4.79 -9.00
N GLU A 572 -39.89 3.89 -8.14
CA GLU A 572 -39.59 3.84 -6.71
C GLU A 572 -38.06 3.68 -6.45
N GLU A 573 -37.42 2.74 -7.16
CA GLU A 573 -35.99 2.53 -7.05
C GLU A 573 -35.19 3.75 -7.53
N LEU A 574 -35.61 4.39 -8.63
CA LEU A 574 -35.00 5.61 -9.14
C LEU A 574 -35.16 6.78 -8.17
N ALA A 575 -36.32 6.96 -7.57
CA ALA A 575 -36.59 8.00 -6.59
C ALA A 575 -35.65 7.95 -5.38
N GLN A 576 -35.40 6.73 -4.86
CA GLN A 576 -34.44 6.51 -3.78
C GLN A 576 -33.00 6.89 -4.19
N LYS A 577 -32.59 6.56 -5.41
CA LYS A 577 -31.27 6.87 -5.94
C LYS A 577 -31.08 8.35 -6.22
N LEU A 578 -32.08 9.00 -6.80
CA LEU A 578 -32.09 10.44 -7.07
C LEU A 578 -31.93 11.26 -5.78
N ARG A 579 -32.59 10.85 -4.69
CA ARG A 579 -32.45 11.48 -3.38
C ARG A 579 -31.03 11.43 -2.83
N LEU A 580 -30.28 10.36 -3.09
CA LEU A 580 -28.93 10.14 -2.53
C LEU A 580 -27.83 10.94 -3.25
N HIS A 581 -28.04 11.36 -4.51
CA HIS A 581 -27.00 11.90 -5.38
C HIS A 581 -27.34 13.28 -5.99
N SER A 582 -27.99 14.16 -5.27
CA SER A 582 -28.58 15.40 -5.78
C SER A 582 -27.62 16.43 -6.41
N ALA A 583 -26.30 16.24 -6.40
CA ALA A 583 -25.35 17.28 -6.79
C ALA A 583 -24.69 17.12 -8.18
N ASP A 584 -24.71 15.92 -8.82
CA ASP A 584 -24.02 15.68 -10.10
C ASP A 584 -24.98 15.04 -11.14
N ARG A 585 -25.37 15.83 -12.16
CA ARG A 585 -26.29 15.41 -13.22
C ARG A 585 -25.76 14.23 -14.06
N ALA A 586 -24.44 14.11 -14.24
CA ALA A 586 -23.83 13.00 -14.97
C ALA A 586 -23.89 11.71 -14.16
N ALA A 587 -23.64 11.78 -12.85
CA ALA A 587 -23.76 10.65 -11.95
C ALA A 587 -25.22 10.18 -11.84
N LEU A 588 -26.19 11.10 -11.78
CA LEU A 588 -27.61 10.77 -11.75
C LEU A 588 -28.04 10.04 -13.03
N ARG A 589 -27.58 10.51 -14.20
CA ARG A 589 -27.85 9.84 -15.48
C ARG A 589 -27.30 8.41 -15.49
N ASP A 590 -26.06 8.20 -15.04
CA ASP A 590 -25.46 6.87 -14.97
C ASP A 590 -26.25 5.93 -14.03
N GLU A 591 -26.76 6.44 -12.90
CA GLU A 591 -27.62 5.65 -11.99
C GLU A 591 -28.96 5.27 -12.61
N VAL A 592 -29.59 6.18 -13.38
CA VAL A 592 -30.82 5.88 -14.12
C VAL A 592 -30.55 4.81 -15.18
N LEU A 593 -29.51 4.98 -16.01
CA LEU A 593 -29.14 4.02 -17.06
C LEU A 593 -28.77 2.65 -16.45
N HIS A 594 -28.14 2.64 -15.29
CA HIS A 594 -27.80 1.44 -14.54
C HIS A 594 -29.07 0.67 -14.09
N THR A 595 -30.06 1.40 -13.55
CA THR A 595 -31.33 0.79 -13.17
C THR A 595 -32.06 0.18 -14.38
N VAL A 596 -32.07 0.90 -15.53
CA VAL A 596 -32.64 0.40 -16.79
C VAL A 596 -31.91 -0.86 -17.26
N ALA A 597 -30.57 -0.85 -17.27
CA ALA A 597 -29.76 -2.01 -17.66
C ALA A 597 -30.01 -3.23 -16.79
N CYS A 598 -30.13 -3.05 -15.47
CA CYS A 598 -30.43 -4.13 -14.52
C CYS A 598 -31.82 -4.73 -14.75
N LYS A 599 -32.84 -3.91 -15.05
CA LYS A 599 -34.21 -4.39 -15.34
C LYS A 599 -34.31 -5.10 -16.68
N SER A 600 -33.51 -4.71 -17.67
CA SER A 600 -33.47 -5.31 -19.02
C SER A 600 -32.53 -6.51 -19.14
N ALA A 601 -31.67 -6.76 -18.14
CA ALA A 601 -30.72 -7.87 -18.17
C ALA A 601 -31.39 -9.23 -18.04
N ILE A 602 -30.78 -10.27 -18.63
CA ILE A 602 -31.20 -11.67 -18.48
C ILE A 602 -31.14 -12.02 -16.99
N LYS A 603 -32.28 -12.42 -16.42
CA LYS A 603 -32.31 -12.78 -14.99
C LYS A 603 -31.70 -14.18 -14.78
N ALA A 604 -31.10 -14.38 -13.62
CA ALA A 604 -30.59 -15.69 -13.19
C ALA A 604 -31.74 -16.72 -13.22
N GLY A 605 -31.48 -17.92 -13.73
CA GLY A 605 -32.50 -18.99 -13.85
C GLY A 605 -33.26 -19.02 -15.18
N MET A 606 -33.09 -18.03 -16.07
CA MET A 606 -33.62 -18.09 -17.44
C MET A 606 -32.69 -18.93 -18.33
N THR A 607 -33.27 -19.69 -19.27
CA THR A 607 -32.53 -20.37 -20.33
C THR A 607 -32.21 -19.38 -21.44
N SER A 608 -30.97 -19.36 -21.90
CA SER A 608 -30.51 -18.48 -22.98
C SER A 608 -30.24 -19.27 -24.26
N ASP A 609 -30.37 -18.61 -25.40
CA ASP A 609 -29.99 -19.18 -26.70
C ASP A 609 -28.46 -19.42 -26.75
N PRO A 610 -27.98 -20.56 -27.28
CA PRO A 610 -26.57 -20.81 -27.50
C PRO A 610 -25.85 -19.75 -28.34
N ALA A 611 -26.52 -19.03 -29.22
CA ALA A 611 -25.98 -17.91 -29.97
C ALA A 611 -25.69 -16.70 -29.05
N GLU A 612 -26.62 -16.42 -28.14
CA GLU A 612 -26.50 -15.35 -27.13
C GLU A 612 -25.35 -15.63 -26.13
N LEU A 613 -25.25 -16.90 -25.67
CA LEU A 613 -24.15 -17.31 -24.79
C LEU A 613 -22.78 -17.15 -25.46
N ARG A 614 -22.68 -17.45 -26.76
CA ARG A 614 -21.45 -17.23 -27.53
C ARG A 614 -21.11 -15.75 -27.72
N ALA A 615 -22.12 -14.91 -27.96
CA ALA A 615 -21.93 -13.47 -28.07
C ALA A 615 -21.43 -12.86 -26.75
N LEU A 616 -22.01 -13.29 -25.61
CA LEU A 616 -21.54 -12.88 -24.27
C LEU A 616 -20.09 -13.32 -24.02
N ALA A 617 -19.77 -14.58 -24.32
CA ALA A 617 -18.40 -15.11 -24.16
C ALA A 617 -17.38 -14.34 -25.00
N ALA A 618 -17.71 -13.97 -26.24
CA ALA A 618 -16.84 -13.17 -27.10
C ALA A 618 -16.59 -11.75 -26.55
N GLN A 619 -17.60 -11.11 -25.96
CA GLN A 619 -17.44 -9.79 -25.33
C GLN A 619 -16.55 -9.85 -24.07
N VAL A 620 -16.65 -10.94 -23.31
CA VAL A 620 -15.79 -11.17 -22.14
C VAL A 620 -14.36 -11.47 -22.62
N GLN A 621 -14.18 -12.29 -23.66
CA GLN A 621 -12.88 -12.62 -24.25
C GLN A 621 -12.16 -11.38 -24.78
N SER A 622 -12.86 -10.52 -25.50
CA SER A 622 -12.28 -9.26 -26.01
C SER A 622 -11.87 -8.27 -24.90
N GLY A 623 -12.25 -8.55 -23.64
CA GLY A 623 -12.02 -7.66 -22.52
C GLY A 623 -12.95 -6.43 -22.48
N ALA A 624 -13.93 -6.35 -23.38
CA ALA A 624 -14.94 -5.29 -23.34
C ALA A 624 -15.82 -5.36 -22.07
N VAL A 625 -16.09 -6.57 -21.60
CA VAL A 625 -16.91 -6.83 -20.41
C VAL A 625 -16.09 -7.57 -19.37
N ARG A 626 -15.62 -6.86 -18.32
CA ARG A 626 -14.80 -7.44 -17.23
C ARG A 626 -15.50 -7.39 -15.88
N TYR A 627 -16.20 -6.29 -15.61
CA TYR A 627 -16.91 -6.06 -14.36
C TYR A 627 -18.35 -5.66 -14.65
N CYS A 628 -19.29 -6.14 -13.86
CA CYS A 628 -20.65 -5.63 -13.93
C CYS A 628 -20.70 -4.16 -13.47
N PRO A 629 -21.77 -3.41 -13.73
CA PRO A 629 -21.90 -2.03 -13.28
C PRO A 629 -21.76 -1.86 -11.76
N HIS A 630 -22.01 -2.92 -10.97
CA HIS A 630 -21.82 -2.97 -9.51
C HIS A 630 -20.37 -3.30 -9.09
N GLY A 631 -19.40 -3.44 -10.02
CA GLY A 631 -18.01 -3.73 -9.76
C GLY A 631 -17.69 -5.20 -9.45
N ARG A 632 -18.61 -6.16 -9.68
CA ARG A 632 -18.30 -7.58 -9.54
C ARG A 632 -17.60 -8.10 -10.79
N PRO A 633 -16.56 -8.95 -10.66
CA PRO A 633 -15.98 -9.60 -11.81
C PRO A 633 -17.04 -10.45 -12.52
N VAL A 634 -17.10 -10.31 -13.84
CA VAL A 634 -18.07 -11.01 -14.69
C VAL A 634 -17.60 -12.44 -14.97
N ALA A 635 -16.28 -12.68 -14.95
CA ALA A 635 -15.70 -13.99 -15.23
C ALA A 635 -14.60 -14.36 -14.25
N VAL A 636 -14.47 -15.65 -13.97
CA VAL A 636 -13.41 -16.24 -13.14
C VAL A 636 -12.66 -17.27 -13.96
N LYS A 637 -11.33 -17.16 -14.01
CA LYS A 637 -10.42 -18.11 -14.67
C LYS A 637 -9.98 -19.18 -13.69
N LEU A 638 -10.14 -20.44 -14.06
CA LEU A 638 -9.61 -21.61 -13.37
C LEU A 638 -8.56 -22.27 -14.27
N ARG A 639 -7.32 -22.33 -13.83
CA ARG A 639 -6.24 -22.96 -14.56
C ARG A 639 -6.31 -24.47 -14.47
N GLU A 640 -5.84 -25.18 -15.49
CA GLU A 640 -5.86 -26.65 -15.52
C GLU A 640 -5.29 -27.26 -14.23
N TYR A 641 -4.11 -26.78 -13.79
CA TYR A 641 -3.47 -27.29 -12.56
C TYR A 641 -4.29 -27.04 -11.28
N GLU A 642 -5.08 -25.95 -11.22
CA GLU A 642 -5.94 -25.66 -10.06
C GLU A 642 -7.08 -26.66 -9.97
N ILE A 643 -7.63 -27.02 -11.14
CA ILE A 643 -8.66 -28.05 -11.25
C ILE A 643 -8.08 -29.42 -10.88
N GLU A 644 -6.92 -29.82 -11.41
CA GLU A 644 -6.26 -31.07 -11.09
C GLU A 644 -5.92 -31.19 -9.61
N LYS A 645 -5.46 -30.11 -8.99
CA LYS A 645 -5.23 -30.05 -7.55
C LYS A 645 -6.50 -30.27 -6.72
N MET A 646 -7.67 -29.80 -7.17
CA MET A 646 -8.94 -30.08 -6.49
C MET A 646 -9.24 -31.58 -6.49
N PHE A 647 -8.83 -32.31 -7.52
CA PHE A 647 -8.98 -33.77 -7.64
C PHE A 647 -7.79 -34.55 -7.07
N LYS A 648 -6.82 -33.88 -6.43
CA LYS A 648 -5.59 -34.51 -5.88
C LYS A 648 -4.79 -35.27 -6.95
N ARG A 649 -4.77 -34.77 -8.18
CA ARG A 649 -4.03 -35.37 -9.31
C ARG A 649 -2.70 -34.66 -9.61
N ALA A 650 -2.45 -33.52 -8.99
CA ALA A 650 -1.21 -32.73 -9.08
C ALA A 650 -0.53 -32.63 -7.71
#